data_c8692d5d21986d8d0e76de86d1e12365
#
_entry.id   c8692d5d21986d8d0e76de86d1e12365
#
_cell.length_a   1.000
_cell.length_b   1.000
_cell.length_c   1.000
_cell.angle_alpha   90.00
_cell.angle_beta   90.00
_cell.angle_gamma   90.00
#
_symmetry.space_group_name_H-M   'P 1'
#
loop_
_entity.id
_entity.type
_entity.pdbx_description
1 polymer ?
#
loop_
_entity_poly.entity_id
_entity_poly.type
_entity_poly.pdbx_seq_one_letter_code
_entity_poly.pdbx_strand_id
1 'polypeptide(L)'
;MVSFTSLHTATEYSLLESTIKIDNLINFAQDKKLKALAITDHNVLHGVSEFIHKCRQNQIKPVVGLDLDLEDYQLILIAQNYAGYLELVRLSSRKMHNQTIALTDIDAKNLFVIDHPRLGYYARFREKLALDNYWVGVDDPASEISGAVYVPETRILNSEKENDVLEILRSIDNRFGKAPLKFKPYPVNVSEKHPAVQRAIDLVSQVNLNLPELKIDLPPFEIGASESPEKFLDQLVRQKIDEMGLDSKTKSVYVKRAEKEIAVINKLGFANYFLIIHDLVAWAKSQNILVGPGRGSAAGSLVVYLLMITEVDPIQFDLVFERFLNLERSTLPDIDIDFQDNRRLEIIEYLFKKYGFEHVALITTFQRLGAKMALRDVGRFLGLNIALVEQLTRLVPHNFTLDQTYRHVKAYKIIVDQNKTLQSLVAKAALIEGLPRQLGTHAAGVVLNRKPITSRAPTLSGYQNLTQIQFSMDYLDDQGLLKIDILGLRNLTVLQAIQKEVQENYQKKINLRKIPFDDPATNKLLTAGDTSGIFQLESSFGMKKTLQKVQVSSLNDVIAIISLYRPGPMDNIDLYVAGKMGQPIAKLDPSIDPILASTYGIIVYQEQIIQIAQFFAGMSPARADVLRWAISKKSFQLLDSVKKEFFLGAQQKGHSQELAERVYQYIEKFADYGFNKSHAVAYAMLAYRLAYLKARFPVEFYTAIINSSLDSPTMIRNYINEAKSKSILTLGPDIVNSLDTTINQNKNLILPLTIVKGVGQAAYSKIIQARQLKPFKSLLTIIEALKIVKLSDSVTQSLVKADAFRTFLNSTTLMHNLSKLLRYASMVLVDGKVQENLAEVPEIEKIPPNNYQQAKWEVETTSLQVSNYFTSPYEGPIKLINLPLEKATEIVVWLEKRLTTFTKDRQRMECFT
;
A
#
# COMPACT_ATOMS: atom_id res chain seq x y z
N MET A 1 -42.19 -20.96 8.67
CA MET A 1 -41.50 -21.97 7.84
C MET A 1 -40.33 -21.29 7.16
N VAL A 2 -39.19 -21.96 7.02
CA VAL A 2 -38.04 -21.46 6.26
C VAL A 2 -38.38 -21.64 4.79
N SER A 3 -38.37 -20.57 3.98
CA SER A 3 -38.53 -20.66 2.54
C SER A 3 -37.31 -21.35 1.92
N PHE A 4 -37.48 -21.89 0.68
CA PHE A 4 -36.36 -22.50 -0.04
C PHE A 4 -35.15 -21.55 -0.10
N THR A 5 -33.96 -22.10 0.14
CA THR A 5 -32.65 -21.44 0.02
C THR A 5 -31.77 -22.29 -0.90
N SER A 6 -31.18 -21.68 -1.94
CA SER A 6 -30.21 -22.36 -2.79
C SER A 6 -28.95 -22.68 -1.98
N LEU A 7 -28.66 -23.97 -1.81
CA LEU A 7 -27.49 -24.43 -1.06
C LEU A 7 -26.21 -24.44 -1.88
N HIS A 8 -26.29 -24.16 -3.18
CA HIS A 8 -25.15 -24.08 -4.08
C HIS A 8 -25.09 -22.71 -4.74
N THR A 9 -24.56 -21.74 -4.01
CA THR A 9 -24.45 -20.34 -4.43
C THR A 9 -23.01 -19.87 -4.36
N ALA A 10 -22.39 -19.66 -5.52
CA ALA A 10 -21.07 -19.07 -5.64
C ALA A 10 -21.16 -17.54 -5.63
N THR A 11 -20.30 -16.89 -4.88
CA THR A 11 -20.24 -15.43 -4.78
C THR A 11 -19.09 -14.85 -5.63
N GLU A 12 -18.93 -13.53 -5.59
CA GLU A 12 -17.79 -12.82 -6.18
C GLU A 12 -16.43 -13.37 -5.72
N TYR A 13 -16.38 -14.13 -4.63
CA TYR A 13 -15.16 -14.73 -4.08
C TYR A 13 -14.79 -16.07 -4.74
N SER A 14 -15.67 -16.67 -5.52
CA SER A 14 -15.31 -17.62 -6.58
C SER A 14 -14.79 -16.81 -7.78
N LEU A 15 -13.51 -16.44 -7.74
CA LEU A 15 -12.93 -15.39 -8.58
C LEU A 15 -13.15 -15.65 -10.07
N LEU A 16 -13.72 -14.67 -10.77
CA LEU A 16 -14.04 -14.70 -12.21
C LEU A 16 -15.04 -15.82 -12.61
N GLU A 17 -15.76 -16.38 -11.63
CA GLU A 17 -16.73 -17.45 -11.84
C GLU A 17 -18.17 -17.08 -11.47
N SER A 18 -18.40 -15.99 -10.77
CA SER A 18 -19.72 -15.51 -10.37
C SER A 18 -19.84 -13.99 -10.46
N THR A 19 -21.06 -13.51 -10.73
CA THR A 19 -21.41 -12.07 -10.71
C THR A 19 -22.05 -11.65 -9.39
N ILE A 20 -22.30 -12.60 -8.47
CA ILE A 20 -23.05 -12.36 -7.24
C ILE A 20 -22.17 -11.70 -6.19
N LYS A 21 -22.36 -10.38 -6.00
CA LYS A 21 -21.76 -9.65 -4.88
C LYS A 21 -22.53 -9.96 -3.60
N ILE A 22 -21.85 -10.11 -2.47
CA ILE A 22 -22.50 -10.40 -1.18
C ILE A 22 -23.52 -9.30 -0.83
N ASP A 23 -23.22 -8.02 -1.04
CA ASP A 23 -24.17 -6.92 -0.82
C ASP A 23 -25.44 -7.09 -1.65
N ASN A 24 -25.31 -7.44 -2.93
CA ASN A 24 -26.44 -7.65 -3.81
C ASN A 24 -27.26 -8.87 -3.38
N LEU A 25 -26.60 -9.92 -2.89
CA LEU A 25 -27.26 -11.13 -2.38
C LEU A 25 -28.08 -10.84 -1.11
N ILE A 26 -27.53 -10.03 -0.19
CA ILE A 26 -28.25 -9.60 1.01
C ILE A 26 -29.47 -8.74 0.65
N ASN A 27 -29.29 -7.72 -0.21
CA ASN A 27 -30.40 -6.87 -0.67
C ASN A 27 -31.49 -7.69 -1.37
N PHE A 28 -31.08 -8.63 -2.23
CA PHE A 28 -32.00 -9.55 -2.90
C PHE A 28 -32.81 -10.38 -1.89
N ALA A 29 -32.16 -10.90 -0.84
CA ALA A 29 -32.83 -11.67 0.19
C ALA A 29 -33.88 -10.82 0.97
N GLN A 30 -33.56 -9.56 1.26
CA GLN A 30 -34.50 -8.63 1.88
C GLN A 30 -35.71 -8.38 0.97
N ASP A 31 -35.48 -8.09 -0.30
CA ASP A 31 -36.55 -7.85 -1.29
C ASP A 31 -37.45 -9.07 -1.46
N LYS A 32 -36.88 -10.26 -1.50
CA LYS A 32 -37.60 -11.54 -1.62
C LYS A 32 -38.06 -12.12 -0.29
N LYS A 33 -37.76 -11.44 0.84
CA LYS A 33 -38.12 -11.87 2.21
C LYS A 33 -37.59 -13.26 2.57
N LEU A 34 -36.43 -13.62 2.05
CA LEU A 34 -35.73 -14.87 2.37
C LEU A 34 -35.24 -14.82 3.84
N LYS A 35 -35.45 -15.93 4.57
CA LYS A 35 -35.07 -16.06 5.97
C LYS A 35 -33.70 -16.65 6.19
N ALA A 36 -33.16 -17.31 5.17
CA ALA A 36 -31.83 -17.91 5.16
C ALA A 36 -31.17 -17.69 3.81
N LEU A 37 -29.85 -17.61 3.80
CA LEU A 37 -29.00 -17.60 2.61
C LEU A 37 -27.85 -18.57 2.79
N ALA A 38 -27.37 -19.16 1.70
CA ALA A 38 -26.18 -19.98 1.68
C ALA A 38 -25.13 -19.40 0.73
N ILE A 39 -23.85 -19.57 1.07
CA ILE A 39 -22.73 -19.41 0.18
C ILE A 39 -21.89 -20.68 0.16
N THR A 40 -21.44 -21.08 -1.03
CA THR A 40 -20.62 -22.25 -1.30
C THR A 40 -19.65 -21.93 -2.41
N ASP A 41 -18.63 -21.10 -2.06
CA ASP A 41 -17.62 -20.71 -3.00
C ASP A 41 -16.70 -21.88 -3.36
N HIS A 42 -16.15 -21.86 -4.57
CA HIS A 42 -15.37 -22.94 -5.14
C HIS A 42 -13.97 -23.01 -4.51
N ASN A 43 -13.73 -24.04 -3.73
CA ASN A 43 -12.49 -24.35 -3.00
C ASN A 43 -12.08 -23.32 -1.92
N VAL A 44 -12.78 -22.20 -1.77
CA VAL A 44 -12.38 -21.08 -0.92
C VAL A 44 -13.48 -20.66 0.05
N LEU A 45 -13.07 -19.98 1.14
CA LEU A 45 -13.97 -19.40 2.14
C LEU A 45 -13.77 -17.88 2.28
N HIS A 46 -13.26 -17.21 1.26
CA HIS A 46 -12.89 -15.79 1.28
C HIS A 46 -13.99 -14.85 1.78
N GLY A 47 -15.23 -15.08 1.33
CA GLY A 47 -16.39 -14.24 1.62
C GLY A 47 -17.11 -14.58 2.91
N VAL A 48 -16.75 -15.65 3.60
CA VAL A 48 -17.56 -16.19 4.71
C VAL A 48 -17.71 -15.22 5.87
N SER A 49 -16.62 -14.56 6.27
CA SER A 49 -16.66 -13.60 7.40
C SER A 49 -17.57 -12.40 7.09
N GLU A 50 -17.43 -11.82 5.89
CA GLU A 50 -18.27 -10.74 5.39
C GLU A 50 -19.75 -11.17 5.34
N PHE A 51 -20.00 -12.32 4.78
CA PHE A 51 -21.34 -12.88 4.63
C PHE A 51 -22.06 -13.07 5.97
N ILE A 52 -21.39 -13.72 6.94
CA ILE A 52 -21.95 -13.94 8.28
C ILE A 52 -22.24 -12.61 8.96
N HIS A 53 -21.30 -11.66 8.91
CA HIS A 53 -21.46 -10.33 9.49
C HIS A 53 -22.70 -9.62 8.92
N LYS A 54 -22.84 -9.56 7.60
CA LYS A 54 -23.97 -8.92 6.91
C LYS A 54 -25.28 -9.65 7.15
N CYS A 55 -25.29 -10.99 7.16
CA CYS A 55 -26.48 -11.77 7.48
C CYS A 55 -26.99 -11.46 8.89
N ARG A 56 -26.11 -11.38 9.90
CA ARG A 56 -26.47 -11.05 11.27
C ARG A 56 -27.06 -9.65 11.40
N GLN A 57 -26.46 -8.65 10.74
CA GLN A 57 -26.97 -7.28 10.72
C GLN A 57 -28.37 -7.19 10.13
N ASN A 58 -28.73 -8.07 9.17
CA ASN A 58 -30.01 -8.07 8.48
C ASN A 58 -30.97 -9.17 8.93
N GLN A 59 -30.68 -9.86 10.06
CA GLN A 59 -31.51 -10.91 10.65
C GLN A 59 -31.80 -12.08 9.68
N ILE A 60 -30.83 -12.39 8.83
CA ILE A 60 -30.88 -13.50 7.88
C ILE A 60 -30.04 -14.65 8.47
N LYS A 61 -30.56 -15.89 8.42
CA LYS A 61 -29.84 -17.08 8.88
C LYS A 61 -28.71 -17.42 7.87
N PRO A 62 -27.41 -17.35 8.28
CA PRO A 62 -26.32 -17.72 7.39
C PRO A 62 -26.13 -19.25 7.32
N VAL A 63 -26.00 -19.79 6.12
CA VAL A 63 -25.58 -21.16 5.85
C VAL A 63 -24.25 -21.10 5.12
N VAL A 64 -23.23 -21.75 5.67
CA VAL A 64 -21.87 -21.72 5.13
C VAL A 64 -21.52 -23.10 4.60
N GLY A 65 -21.03 -23.14 3.39
CA GLY A 65 -20.56 -24.34 2.72
C GLY A 65 -19.31 -24.08 1.88
N LEU A 66 -18.88 -25.14 1.21
CA LEU A 66 -17.71 -25.19 0.33
C LEU A 66 -18.03 -26.08 -0.85
N ASP A 67 -17.88 -25.58 -2.07
CA ASP A 67 -17.86 -26.40 -3.28
C ASP A 67 -16.42 -26.91 -3.46
N LEU A 68 -16.17 -28.19 -3.19
CA LEU A 68 -14.83 -28.76 -3.06
C LEU A 68 -14.50 -29.71 -4.19
N ASP A 69 -13.40 -29.43 -4.90
CA ASP A 69 -12.80 -30.36 -5.85
C ASP A 69 -12.03 -31.48 -5.12
N LEU A 70 -12.43 -32.72 -5.35
CA LEU A 70 -11.60 -33.90 -5.15
C LEU A 70 -10.85 -34.25 -6.47
N GLU A 71 -10.13 -35.36 -6.52
CA GLU A 71 -9.36 -35.71 -7.73
C GLU A 71 -10.24 -35.80 -8.99
N ASP A 72 -11.40 -36.50 -8.89
CA ASP A 72 -12.22 -36.86 -10.03
C ASP A 72 -13.62 -36.23 -10.05
N TYR A 73 -14.08 -35.68 -8.95
CA TYR A 73 -15.44 -35.14 -8.79
C TYR A 73 -15.50 -34.03 -7.76
N GLN A 74 -16.67 -33.39 -7.65
CA GLN A 74 -16.91 -32.27 -6.73
C GLN A 74 -17.98 -32.62 -5.70
N LEU A 75 -17.83 -32.10 -4.49
CA LEU A 75 -18.81 -32.20 -3.42
C LEU A 75 -19.15 -30.82 -2.87
N ILE A 76 -20.42 -30.60 -2.56
CA ILE A 76 -20.90 -29.43 -1.84
C ILE A 76 -20.99 -29.80 -0.36
N LEU A 77 -20.16 -29.20 0.46
CA LEU A 77 -20.09 -29.45 1.89
C LEU A 77 -20.74 -28.30 2.64
N ILE A 78 -21.74 -28.56 3.48
CA ILE A 78 -22.46 -27.55 4.27
C ILE A 78 -22.19 -27.79 5.76
N ALA A 79 -21.71 -26.79 6.48
CA ALA A 79 -21.49 -26.87 7.92
C ALA A 79 -22.83 -26.92 8.67
N GLN A 80 -23.03 -27.94 9.49
CA GLN A 80 -24.19 -28.05 10.38
C GLN A 80 -24.06 -27.14 11.60
N ASN A 81 -22.83 -26.96 12.09
CA ASN A 81 -22.48 -26.20 13.31
C ASN A 81 -21.05 -25.66 13.22
N TYR A 82 -20.53 -25.11 14.32
CA TYR A 82 -19.17 -24.54 14.37
C TYR A 82 -18.08 -25.59 14.13
N ALA A 83 -18.25 -26.85 14.61
CA ALA A 83 -17.26 -27.91 14.33
C ALA A 83 -17.21 -28.24 12.83
N GLY A 84 -18.35 -28.32 12.16
CA GLY A 84 -18.43 -28.45 10.70
C GLY A 84 -17.78 -27.28 9.97
N TYR A 85 -17.97 -26.06 10.46
CA TYR A 85 -17.29 -24.89 9.88
C TYR A 85 -15.77 -24.99 9.99
N LEU A 86 -15.23 -25.45 11.14
CA LEU A 86 -13.77 -25.66 11.29
C LEU A 86 -13.25 -26.75 10.35
N GLU A 87 -14.08 -27.77 10.05
CA GLU A 87 -13.73 -28.78 9.06
C GLU A 87 -13.69 -28.18 7.63
N LEU A 88 -14.63 -27.30 7.26
CA LEU A 88 -14.54 -26.55 6.00
C LEU A 88 -13.27 -25.69 5.93
N VAL A 89 -12.91 -25.02 7.03
CA VAL A 89 -11.67 -24.25 7.15
C VAL A 89 -10.44 -25.13 6.88
N ARG A 90 -10.40 -26.32 7.46
CA ARG A 90 -9.31 -27.29 7.28
C ARG A 90 -9.22 -27.76 5.83
N LEU A 91 -10.33 -28.16 5.23
CA LEU A 91 -10.40 -28.66 3.86
C LEU A 91 -10.03 -27.60 2.84
N SER A 92 -10.63 -26.40 2.94
CA SER A 92 -10.30 -25.26 2.08
C SER A 92 -8.82 -24.89 2.22
N SER A 93 -8.28 -24.84 3.43
CA SER A 93 -6.86 -24.52 3.64
C SER A 93 -5.94 -25.55 2.97
N ARG A 94 -6.19 -26.85 3.14
CA ARG A 94 -5.41 -27.90 2.48
C ARG A 94 -5.46 -27.77 0.96
N LYS A 95 -6.67 -27.53 0.39
CA LYS A 95 -6.87 -27.35 -1.05
C LYS A 95 -6.08 -26.16 -1.57
N MET A 96 -6.14 -25.04 -0.86
CA MET A 96 -5.48 -23.78 -1.26
C MET A 96 -3.97 -23.77 -0.98
N HIS A 97 -3.45 -24.78 -0.30
CA HIS A 97 -2.02 -25.12 -0.22
C HIS A 97 -1.60 -26.18 -1.25
N ASN A 98 -2.41 -26.41 -2.29
CA ASN A 98 -2.20 -27.37 -3.38
C ASN A 98 -2.05 -28.83 -2.89
N GLN A 99 -2.70 -29.19 -1.77
CA GLN A 99 -2.75 -30.57 -1.31
C GLN A 99 -3.92 -31.30 -1.97
N THR A 100 -3.70 -32.54 -2.37
CA THR A 100 -4.78 -33.43 -2.81
C THR A 100 -5.65 -33.79 -1.63
N ILE A 101 -6.96 -33.78 -1.83
CA ILE A 101 -7.95 -34.17 -0.82
C ILE A 101 -8.64 -35.43 -1.31
N ALA A 102 -8.49 -36.51 -0.56
CA ALA A 102 -9.20 -37.75 -0.77
C ALA A 102 -10.54 -37.76 0.01
N LEU A 103 -11.45 -38.63 -0.37
CA LEU A 103 -12.74 -38.78 0.32
C LEU A 103 -12.55 -39.11 1.80
N THR A 104 -11.54 -39.92 2.13
CA THR A 104 -11.18 -40.30 3.50
C THR A 104 -10.65 -39.19 4.37
N ASP A 105 -10.28 -38.05 3.76
CA ASP A 105 -9.84 -36.85 4.48
C ASP A 105 -10.99 -36.06 5.06
N ILE A 106 -12.26 -36.33 4.64
CA ILE A 106 -13.43 -35.53 5.01
C ILE A 106 -14.06 -36.12 6.27
N ASP A 107 -14.07 -35.37 7.37
CA ASP A 107 -14.87 -35.70 8.57
C ASP A 107 -16.32 -35.23 8.36
N ALA A 108 -17.17 -36.14 7.89
CA ALA A 108 -18.56 -35.85 7.57
C ALA A 108 -19.48 -35.69 8.79
N LYS A 109 -19.02 -35.92 10.01
CA LYS A 109 -19.86 -35.99 11.24
C LYS A 109 -20.69 -34.71 11.47
N ASN A 110 -20.13 -33.53 11.17
CA ASN A 110 -20.77 -32.22 11.38
C ASN A 110 -21.03 -31.49 10.04
N LEU A 111 -21.03 -32.22 8.95
CA LEU A 111 -21.30 -31.70 7.60
C LEU A 111 -22.54 -32.37 7.01
N PHE A 112 -23.25 -31.66 6.15
CA PHE A 112 -24.06 -32.25 5.10
C PHE A 112 -23.19 -32.37 3.86
N VAL A 113 -23.02 -33.59 3.36
CA VAL A 113 -22.24 -33.89 2.15
C VAL A 113 -23.22 -34.06 1.00
N ILE A 114 -23.21 -33.12 0.08
CA ILE A 114 -24.12 -33.13 -1.08
C ILE A 114 -23.28 -33.29 -2.33
N ASP A 115 -23.64 -34.27 -3.13
CA ASP A 115 -23.00 -34.53 -4.41
C ASP A 115 -23.28 -33.39 -5.40
N HIS A 116 -22.28 -32.95 -6.15
CA HIS A 116 -22.47 -31.88 -7.12
C HIS A 116 -23.36 -32.36 -8.27
N PRO A 117 -24.46 -31.66 -8.64
CA PRO A 117 -25.47 -32.17 -9.59
C PRO A 117 -24.91 -32.62 -10.93
N ARG A 118 -23.84 -31.96 -11.41
CA ARG A 118 -23.26 -32.22 -12.74
C ARG A 118 -21.86 -32.82 -12.69
N LEU A 119 -21.07 -32.47 -11.68
CA LEU A 119 -19.66 -32.83 -11.58
C LEU A 119 -19.37 -33.76 -10.39
N GLY A 120 -20.44 -34.24 -9.72
CA GLY A 120 -20.32 -35.09 -8.55
C GLY A 120 -20.07 -36.55 -8.89
N TYR A 121 -19.86 -37.34 -7.83
CA TYR A 121 -19.59 -38.78 -7.91
C TYR A 121 -20.75 -39.52 -8.55
N TYR A 122 -22.02 -39.28 -8.11
CA TYR A 122 -23.21 -39.92 -8.66
C TYR A 122 -23.44 -39.54 -10.12
N ALA A 123 -23.19 -38.27 -10.47
CA ALA A 123 -23.33 -37.83 -11.87
C ALA A 123 -22.39 -38.59 -12.81
N ARG A 124 -21.17 -38.91 -12.31
CA ARG A 124 -20.11 -39.59 -13.06
C ARG A 124 -20.21 -41.11 -13.04
N PHE A 125 -20.44 -41.71 -11.87
CA PHE A 125 -20.37 -43.17 -11.68
C PHE A 125 -21.72 -43.86 -11.54
N ARG A 126 -22.79 -43.09 -11.32
CA ARG A 126 -24.17 -43.59 -11.05
C ARG A 126 -24.30 -44.40 -9.77
N GLU A 127 -23.38 -44.25 -8.87
CA GLU A 127 -23.32 -44.90 -7.57
C GLU A 127 -23.32 -43.86 -6.45
N LYS A 128 -23.82 -44.23 -5.26
CA LYS A 128 -23.82 -43.35 -4.10
C LYS A 128 -22.55 -43.58 -3.27
N LEU A 129 -21.98 -42.52 -2.73
CA LEU A 129 -20.91 -42.64 -1.78
C LEU A 129 -21.39 -43.26 -0.45
N ALA A 130 -20.61 -44.16 0.12
CA ALA A 130 -20.88 -44.77 1.43
C ALA A 130 -20.36 -43.82 2.55
N LEU A 131 -21.06 -42.69 2.71
CA LEU A 131 -20.75 -41.70 3.73
C LEU A 131 -21.99 -41.38 4.57
N ASP A 132 -21.77 -41.10 5.86
CA ASP A 132 -22.82 -40.52 6.69
C ASP A 132 -23.18 -39.12 6.22
N ASN A 133 -24.48 -38.76 6.37
CA ASN A 133 -24.99 -37.45 5.93
C ASN A 133 -24.77 -37.12 4.44
N TYR A 134 -24.67 -38.12 3.58
CA TYR A 134 -24.52 -37.98 2.14
C TYR A 134 -25.86 -37.90 1.40
N TRP A 135 -25.95 -36.97 0.44
CA TRP A 135 -27.13 -36.69 -0.37
C TRP A 135 -26.74 -36.56 -1.84
N VAL A 136 -27.57 -37.12 -2.74
CA VAL A 136 -27.38 -36.88 -4.18
C VAL A 136 -27.91 -35.50 -4.54
N GLY A 137 -27.07 -34.60 -5.04
CA GLY A 137 -27.46 -33.27 -5.49
C GLY A 137 -28.14 -33.35 -6.88
N VAL A 138 -29.22 -32.61 -7.07
CA VAL A 138 -29.94 -32.52 -8.36
C VAL A 138 -30.26 -31.07 -8.71
N ASP A 139 -30.26 -30.74 -10.00
CA ASP A 139 -30.61 -29.41 -10.53
C ASP A 139 -32.05 -29.37 -11.13
N ASP A 140 -32.77 -30.51 -11.11
CA ASP A 140 -34.20 -30.61 -11.41
C ASP A 140 -34.98 -30.86 -10.12
N PRO A 141 -35.91 -29.95 -9.72
CA PRO A 141 -36.71 -30.14 -8.50
C PRO A 141 -37.62 -31.36 -8.57
N ALA A 142 -38.03 -31.81 -9.78
CA ALA A 142 -38.90 -32.96 -10.00
C ALA A 142 -38.15 -34.30 -10.08
N SER A 143 -36.85 -34.32 -9.77
CA SER A 143 -36.04 -35.56 -9.82
C SER A 143 -36.61 -36.68 -8.94
N GLU A 144 -36.75 -37.87 -9.53
CA GLU A 144 -37.24 -39.08 -8.87
C GLU A 144 -36.16 -39.87 -8.11
N ILE A 145 -34.90 -39.40 -8.11
CA ILE A 145 -33.79 -40.06 -7.41
C ILE A 145 -34.10 -40.09 -5.93
N SER A 146 -34.16 -41.27 -5.37
CA SER A 146 -34.41 -41.46 -3.93
C SER A 146 -33.37 -40.81 -3.06
N GLY A 147 -33.80 -39.95 -2.14
CA GLY A 147 -32.90 -39.20 -1.27
C GLY A 147 -32.18 -38.01 -1.93
N ALA A 148 -32.61 -37.61 -3.13
CA ALA A 148 -31.98 -36.43 -3.77
C ALA A 148 -32.34 -35.11 -3.09
N VAL A 149 -31.44 -34.17 -3.11
CA VAL A 149 -31.58 -32.78 -2.61
C VAL A 149 -31.49 -31.82 -3.80
N TYR A 150 -32.44 -30.89 -3.91
CA TYR A 150 -32.41 -29.87 -4.94
C TYR A 150 -31.39 -28.78 -4.61
N VAL A 151 -30.34 -28.72 -5.42
CA VAL A 151 -29.18 -27.81 -5.21
C VAL A 151 -28.73 -27.21 -6.56
N PRO A 152 -29.55 -26.38 -7.20
CA PRO A 152 -29.21 -25.78 -8.46
C PRO A 152 -28.01 -24.86 -8.30
N GLU A 153 -27.03 -24.98 -9.18
CA GLU A 153 -25.86 -24.15 -9.18
C GLU A 153 -26.20 -22.71 -9.55
N THR A 154 -25.92 -21.77 -8.64
CA THR A 154 -26.27 -20.37 -8.74
C THR A 154 -25.01 -19.51 -8.81
N ARG A 155 -24.80 -18.84 -9.96
CA ARG A 155 -23.65 -17.93 -10.22
C ARG A 155 -24.09 -16.56 -10.74
N ILE A 156 -25.39 -16.39 -10.97
CA ILE A 156 -26.07 -15.16 -11.40
C ILE A 156 -27.30 -14.93 -10.51
N LEU A 157 -27.64 -13.65 -10.30
CA LEU A 157 -28.67 -13.31 -9.30
C LEU A 157 -30.07 -13.06 -9.91
N ASN A 158 -30.16 -12.19 -10.91
CA ASN A 158 -31.41 -11.60 -11.32
C ASN A 158 -31.88 -12.04 -12.72
N SER A 159 -30.98 -12.26 -13.67
CA SER A 159 -31.33 -12.43 -15.07
C SER A 159 -30.34 -13.32 -15.82
N GLU A 160 -30.85 -14.14 -16.74
CA GLU A 160 -30.01 -14.95 -17.63
C GLU A 160 -29.04 -14.11 -18.49
N LYS A 161 -29.31 -12.81 -18.69
CA LYS A 161 -28.40 -11.89 -19.37
C LYS A 161 -27.06 -11.72 -18.65
N GLU A 162 -27.01 -12.03 -17.36
CA GLU A 162 -25.76 -12.03 -16.60
C GLU A 162 -24.80 -13.16 -17.04
N ASN A 163 -25.30 -14.18 -17.76
CA ASN A 163 -24.41 -15.19 -18.35
C ASN A 163 -23.43 -14.62 -19.38
N ASP A 164 -23.83 -13.56 -20.13
CA ASP A 164 -22.90 -12.85 -21.02
C ASP A 164 -21.74 -12.24 -20.24
N VAL A 165 -22.01 -11.83 -19.00
CA VAL A 165 -20.98 -11.25 -18.11
C VAL A 165 -20.04 -12.32 -17.58
N LEU A 166 -20.55 -13.51 -17.27
CA LEU A 166 -19.71 -14.66 -16.90
C LEU A 166 -18.75 -15.05 -18.03
N GLU A 167 -19.19 -14.97 -19.30
CA GLU A 167 -18.28 -15.20 -20.43
C GLU A 167 -17.16 -14.16 -20.50
N ILE A 168 -17.46 -12.89 -20.19
CA ILE A 168 -16.43 -11.84 -20.09
C ILE A 168 -15.43 -12.19 -18.98
N LEU A 169 -15.90 -12.55 -17.78
CA LEU A 169 -15.04 -12.92 -16.65
C LEU A 169 -14.14 -14.13 -17.00
N ARG A 170 -14.69 -15.14 -17.68
CA ARG A 170 -13.92 -16.30 -18.16
C ARG A 170 -12.86 -15.90 -19.19
N SER A 171 -13.15 -14.89 -20.03
CA SER A 171 -12.18 -14.37 -21.01
C SER A 171 -11.00 -13.66 -20.34
N ILE A 172 -11.24 -13.00 -19.21
CA ILE A 172 -10.18 -12.35 -18.40
C ILE A 172 -9.22 -13.41 -17.85
N ASP A 173 -9.69 -14.59 -17.53
CA ASP A 173 -8.91 -15.71 -17.00
C ASP A 173 -8.29 -16.61 -18.10
N ASN A 174 -8.33 -16.21 -19.35
CA ASN A 174 -7.84 -16.98 -20.50
C ASN A 174 -8.46 -18.39 -20.63
N ARG A 175 -9.61 -18.65 -20.07
CA ARG A 175 -10.34 -19.94 -20.17
C ARG A 175 -11.15 -20.01 -21.49
N PHE A 176 -10.55 -19.61 -22.61
CA PHE A 176 -11.17 -19.72 -23.93
C PHE A 176 -11.28 -21.19 -24.36
N GLY A 177 -12.41 -21.54 -24.99
CA GLY A 177 -12.58 -22.82 -25.71
C GLY A 177 -13.37 -23.90 -24.98
N LYS A 178 -13.81 -23.69 -23.73
CA LYS A 178 -14.83 -24.57 -23.12
C LYS A 178 -16.21 -24.05 -23.48
N ALA A 179 -17.14 -24.94 -23.78
CA ALA A 179 -18.53 -24.59 -24.08
C ALA A 179 -19.11 -23.67 -23.01
N PRO A 180 -19.85 -22.61 -23.39
CA PRO A 180 -20.41 -21.66 -22.43
C PRO A 180 -21.37 -22.38 -21.50
N LEU A 181 -21.09 -22.34 -20.19
CA LEU A 181 -22.01 -22.82 -19.18
C LEU A 181 -23.07 -21.75 -18.96
N LYS A 182 -24.32 -22.07 -19.13
CA LYS A 182 -25.46 -21.20 -18.83
C LYS A 182 -26.01 -21.55 -17.46
N PHE A 183 -26.13 -20.55 -16.61
CA PHE A 183 -26.71 -20.67 -15.27
C PHE A 183 -28.11 -20.04 -15.26
N LYS A 184 -28.95 -20.55 -14.39
CA LYS A 184 -30.27 -19.94 -14.11
C LYS A 184 -30.07 -18.89 -12.98
N PRO A 185 -30.90 -17.83 -12.98
CA PRO A 185 -30.94 -16.89 -11.86
C PRO A 185 -31.25 -17.58 -10.54
N TYR A 186 -30.92 -16.89 -9.42
CA TYR A 186 -31.20 -17.40 -8.08
C TYR A 186 -32.67 -17.87 -7.99
N PRO A 187 -32.95 -19.15 -7.64
CA PRO A 187 -34.30 -19.69 -7.65
C PRO A 187 -35.13 -19.12 -6.50
N VAL A 188 -36.23 -18.50 -6.86
CA VAL A 188 -37.30 -18.05 -5.95
C VAL A 188 -38.62 -18.72 -6.32
N ASN A 189 -39.52 -18.87 -5.36
CA ASN A 189 -40.87 -19.48 -5.56
C ASN A 189 -40.78 -20.92 -6.08
N VAL A 190 -39.82 -21.70 -5.61
CA VAL A 190 -39.71 -23.13 -5.93
C VAL A 190 -40.83 -23.89 -5.20
N SER A 191 -41.52 -24.81 -5.90
CA SER A 191 -42.59 -25.58 -5.29
C SER A 191 -42.07 -26.53 -4.21
N GLU A 192 -42.52 -26.34 -2.97
CA GLU A 192 -42.17 -27.19 -1.82
C GLU A 192 -42.79 -28.58 -1.90
N LYS A 193 -43.70 -28.85 -2.89
CA LYS A 193 -44.31 -30.15 -3.09
C LYS A 193 -43.33 -31.22 -3.59
N HIS A 194 -42.18 -30.79 -4.13
CA HIS A 194 -41.16 -31.72 -4.59
C HIS A 194 -40.30 -32.21 -3.41
N PRO A 195 -40.18 -33.55 -3.23
CA PRO A 195 -39.42 -34.11 -2.11
C PRO A 195 -37.95 -33.66 -2.04
N ALA A 196 -37.31 -33.43 -3.19
CA ALA A 196 -35.93 -32.92 -3.24
C ALA A 196 -35.82 -31.49 -2.72
N VAL A 197 -36.81 -30.63 -2.97
CA VAL A 197 -36.90 -29.25 -2.47
C VAL A 197 -37.16 -29.26 -0.97
N GLN A 198 -38.10 -30.10 -0.49
CA GLN A 198 -38.40 -30.20 0.95
C GLN A 198 -37.14 -30.60 1.74
N ARG A 199 -36.39 -31.60 1.22
CA ARG A 199 -35.12 -31.98 1.85
C ARG A 199 -34.09 -30.84 1.93
N ALA A 200 -33.98 -29.99 0.91
CA ALA A 200 -33.10 -28.81 0.98
C ALA A 200 -33.55 -27.86 2.09
N ILE A 201 -34.85 -27.63 2.26
CA ILE A 201 -35.43 -26.81 3.33
C ILE A 201 -35.12 -27.46 4.70
N ASP A 202 -35.31 -28.77 4.82
CA ASP A 202 -35.04 -29.51 6.05
C ASP A 202 -33.56 -29.43 6.46
N LEU A 203 -32.64 -29.56 5.52
CA LEU A 203 -31.20 -29.39 5.78
C LEU A 203 -30.88 -27.96 6.27
N VAL A 204 -31.40 -26.92 5.61
CA VAL A 204 -31.24 -25.53 6.06
C VAL A 204 -31.80 -25.33 7.46
N SER A 205 -32.94 -25.98 7.82
CA SER A 205 -33.54 -25.87 9.14
C SER A 205 -32.63 -26.41 10.24
N GLN A 206 -31.90 -27.49 9.97
CA GLN A 206 -31.00 -28.19 10.89
C GLN A 206 -29.65 -27.46 11.09
N VAL A 207 -29.26 -26.57 10.17
CA VAL A 207 -28.04 -25.77 10.38
C VAL A 207 -28.18 -24.90 11.62
N ASN A 208 -27.17 -24.93 12.50
CA ASN A 208 -27.07 -24.09 13.70
C ASN A 208 -25.63 -23.55 13.84
N LEU A 209 -25.28 -22.60 12.99
CA LEU A 209 -23.93 -22.01 12.97
C LEU A 209 -23.84 -20.83 13.94
N ASN A 210 -23.44 -21.11 15.16
CA ASN A 210 -23.11 -20.10 16.16
C ASN A 210 -21.60 -19.95 16.27
N LEU A 211 -21.05 -18.89 15.70
CA LEU A 211 -19.62 -18.57 15.88
C LEU A 211 -19.40 -18.02 17.28
N PRO A 212 -18.44 -18.59 18.05
CA PRO A 212 -18.07 -18.04 19.35
C PRO A 212 -17.41 -16.67 19.20
N GLU A 213 -17.51 -15.85 20.23
CA GLU A 213 -16.69 -14.64 20.36
C GLU A 213 -15.24 -15.06 20.66
N LEU A 214 -14.35 -14.76 19.74
CA LEU A 214 -12.96 -15.16 19.79
C LEU A 214 -12.11 -14.01 20.34
N LYS A 215 -11.36 -14.27 21.43
CA LYS A 215 -10.41 -13.31 21.99
C LYS A 215 -9.02 -13.48 21.33
N ILE A 216 -8.26 -12.39 21.33
CA ILE A 216 -6.87 -12.38 20.88
C ILE A 216 -6.07 -13.36 21.74
N ASP A 217 -5.30 -14.23 21.09
CA ASP A 217 -4.48 -15.25 21.73
C ASP A 217 -3.10 -15.29 21.05
N LEU A 218 -2.20 -14.41 21.50
CA LEU A 218 -0.85 -14.30 20.96
C LEU A 218 0.06 -15.41 21.49
N PRO A 219 1.05 -15.85 20.69
CA PRO A 219 2.10 -16.72 21.19
C PRO A 219 2.78 -16.11 22.41
N PRO A 220 3.12 -16.89 23.46
CA PRO A 220 3.84 -16.35 24.59
C PRO A 220 5.24 -15.87 24.16
N PHE A 221 5.65 -14.71 24.64
CA PHE A 221 7.05 -14.30 24.52
C PHE A 221 7.92 -15.22 25.39
N GLU A 222 9.02 -15.70 24.84
CA GLU A 222 9.93 -16.61 25.56
C GLU A 222 10.66 -15.86 26.68
N ILE A 223 10.19 -16.03 27.91
CA ILE A 223 10.76 -15.53 29.14
C ILE A 223 11.22 -16.74 29.96
N GLY A 224 12.25 -16.57 30.81
CA GLY A 224 12.66 -17.62 31.72
C GLY A 224 11.49 -18.23 32.52
N ALA A 225 11.54 -19.53 32.83
CA ALA A 225 10.40 -20.35 33.25
C ALA A 225 9.61 -19.88 34.50
N SER A 226 9.99 -18.80 35.14
CA SER A 226 9.40 -18.27 36.40
C SER A 226 8.81 -16.87 36.34
N GLU A 227 8.81 -16.19 35.20
CA GLU A 227 8.36 -14.82 35.11
C GLU A 227 7.13 -14.65 34.20
N SER A 228 6.21 -13.72 34.57
CA SER A 228 5.10 -13.34 33.70
C SER A 228 5.52 -12.20 32.77
N PRO A 229 4.91 -12.07 31.56
CA PRO A 229 5.16 -10.98 30.64
C PRO A 229 5.04 -9.59 31.28
N GLU A 230 4.09 -9.41 32.23
CA GLU A 230 3.86 -8.17 32.94
C GLU A 230 5.05 -7.78 33.83
N LYS A 231 5.61 -8.73 34.55
CA LYS A 231 6.77 -8.51 35.43
C LYS A 231 8.01 -8.24 34.61
N PHE A 232 8.21 -9.01 33.56
CA PHE A 232 9.37 -8.84 32.69
C PHE A 232 9.33 -7.47 31.98
N LEU A 233 8.16 -7.03 31.52
CA LEU A 233 7.99 -5.70 30.92
C LEU A 233 8.35 -4.60 31.93
N ASP A 234 7.86 -4.68 33.18
CA ASP A 234 8.16 -3.68 34.22
C ASP A 234 9.66 -3.61 34.51
N GLN A 235 10.32 -4.76 34.67
CA GLN A 235 11.77 -4.83 34.93
C GLN A 235 12.56 -4.23 33.77
N LEU A 236 12.23 -4.60 32.52
CA LEU A 236 12.91 -4.09 31.32
C LEU A 236 12.77 -2.58 31.20
N VAL A 237 11.58 -2.03 31.45
CA VAL A 237 11.32 -0.59 31.39
C VAL A 237 12.10 0.14 32.48
N ARG A 238 12.13 -0.36 33.73
CA ARG A 238 12.92 0.24 34.82
C ARG A 238 14.42 0.23 34.52
N GLN A 239 14.94 -0.91 34.03
CA GLN A 239 16.32 -1.00 33.60
C GLN A 239 16.64 0.06 32.53
N LYS A 240 15.76 0.26 31.54
CA LYS A 240 15.98 1.27 30.49
C LYS A 240 15.97 2.69 31.01
N ILE A 241 15.14 3.01 32.01
CA ILE A 241 15.17 4.33 32.67
C ILE A 241 16.51 4.53 33.40
N ASP A 242 17.03 3.49 34.07
CA ASP A 242 18.33 3.58 34.78
C ASP A 242 19.48 3.77 33.79
N GLU A 243 19.46 3.10 32.65
CA GLU A 243 20.46 3.25 31.57
C GLU A 243 20.49 4.67 30.96
N MET A 244 19.44 5.49 31.12
CA MET A 244 19.40 6.86 30.57
C MET A 244 20.28 7.84 31.35
N GLY A 245 20.70 7.52 32.57
CA GLY A 245 21.56 8.39 33.39
C GLY A 245 20.95 9.74 33.78
N LEU A 246 19.63 9.78 34.00
CA LEU A 246 18.86 10.99 34.30
C LEU A 246 19.12 11.47 35.73
N ASP A 247 19.08 12.80 35.97
CA ASP A 247 19.05 13.36 37.32
C ASP A 247 17.77 12.89 38.07
N SER A 248 17.84 12.94 39.42
CA SER A 248 16.78 12.39 40.28
C SER A 248 15.39 13.01 40.03
N LYS A 249 15.30 14.31 39.69
CA LYS A 249 14.04 15.02 39.45
C LYS A 249 13.44 14.56 38.12
N THR A 250 14.21 14.55 37.06
CA THR A 250 13.82 14.08 35.73
C THR A 250 13.48 12.60 35.77
N LYS A 251 14.31 11.76 36.42
CA LYS A 251 14.02 10.32 36.59
C LYS A 251 12.67 10.07 37.25
N SER A 252 12.32 10.85 38.27
CA SER A 252 11.00 10.72 38.95
C SER A 252 9.81 10.95 37.98
N VAL A 253 9.96 11.87 37.02
CA VAL A 253 8.91 12.12 35.99
C VAL A 253 8.76 10.89 35.07
N TYR A 254 9.88 10.33 34.62
CA TYR A 254 9.88 9.14 33.73
C TYR A 254 9.30 7.93 34.45
N VAL A 255 9.70 7.66 35.69
CA VAL A 255 9.18 6.55 36.48
C VAL A 255 7.68 6.65 36.66
N LYS A 256 7.15 7.81 37.11
CA LYS A 256 5.70 8.00 37.30
C LYS A 256 4.90 7.80 36.01
N ARG A 257 5.43 8.29 34.89
CA ARG A 257 4.81 8.12 33.58
C ARG A 257 4.83 6.65 33.13
N ALA A 258 5.96 5.95 33.31
CA ALA A 258 6.10 4.54 32.97
C ALA A 258 5.15 3.66 33.80
N GLU A 259 5.08 3.87 35.13
CA GLU A 259 4.17 3.15 36.01
C GLU A 259 2.71 3.30 35.60
N LYS A 260 2.30 4.51 35.25
CA LYS A 260 0.95 4.78 34.72
C LYS A 260 0.67 4.00 33.44
N GLU A 261 1.60 4.02 32.48
CA GLU A 261 1.44 3.34 31.20
C GLU A 261 1.43 1.81 31.34
N ILE A 262 2.35 1.26 32.14
CA ILE A 262 2.45 -0.18 32.43
C ILE A 262 1.15 -0.66 33.09
N ALA A 263 0.59 0.09 34.04
CA ALA A 263 -0.67 -0.27 34.67
C ALA A 263 -1.81 -0.39 33.66
N VAL A 264 -1.90 0.51 32.68
CA VAL A 264 -2.89 0.45 31.61
C VAL A 264 -2.64 -0.73 30.67
N ILE A 265 -1.38 -0.93 30.24
CA ILE A 265 -0.97 -2.03 29.34
C ILE A 265 -1.31 -3.38 29.98
N ASN A 266 -0.98 -3.58 31.27
CA ASN A 266 -1.24 -4.81 31.99
C ASN A 266 -2.75 -5.04 32.21
N LYS A 267 -3.51 -4.00 32.56
CA LYS A 267 -4.96 -4.09 32.72
C LYS A 267 -5.68 -4.48 31.43
N LEU A 268 -5.15 -4.07 30.27
CA LEU A 268 -5.66 -4.44 28.95
C LEU A 268 -5.12 -5.78 28.44
N GLY A 269 -4.15 -6.41 29.14
CA GLY A 269 -3.56 -7.70 28.78
C GLY A 269 -2.58 -7.65 27.57
N PHE A 270 -1.95 -6.51 27.31
CA PHE A 270 -1.09 -6.32 26.12
C PHE A 270 0.40 -6.43 26.40
N ALA A 271 0.85 -6.77 27.63
CA ALA A 271 2.29 -6.87 27.95
C ALA A 271 3.04 -7.76 26.94
N ASN A 272 2.48 -8.95 26.66
CA ASN A 272 3.05 -9.91 25.72
C ASN A 272 3.18 -9.32 24.29
N TYR A 273 2.20 -8.54 23.83
CA TYR A 273 2.22 -7.87 22.53
C TYR A 273 3.39 -6.88 22.43
N PHE A 274 3.59 -6.05 23.47
CA PHE A 274 4.69 -5.10 23.50
C PHE A 274 6.06 -5.79 23.45
N LEU A 275 6.21 -6.94 24.14
CA LEU A 275 7.44 -7.72 24.13
C LEU A 275 7.72 -8.37 22.77
N ILE A 276 6.68 -8.89 22.09
CA ILE A 276 6.80 -9.41 20.72
C ILE A 276 7.29 -8.33 19.76
N ILE A 277 6.71 -7.12 19.83
CA ILE A 277 7.12 -5.99 18.99
C ILE A 277 8.53 -5.52 19.32
N HIS A 278 8.90 -5.45 20.61
CA HIS A 278 10.24 -5.13 21.03
C HIS A 278 11.29 -6.08 20.43
N ASP A 279 11.03 -7.39 20.51
CA ASP A 279 11.88 -8.42 19.94
C ASP A 279 12.06 -8.26 18.43
N LEU A 280 10.97 -8.04 17.71
CA LEU A 280 10.97 -7.82 16.26
C LEU A 280 11.88 -6.66 15.87
N VAL A 281 11.75 -5.53 16.59
CA VAL A 281 12.56 -4.33 16.35
C VAL A 281 14.01 -4.55 16.76
N ALA A 282 14.26 -5.22 17.89
CA ALA A 282 15.61 -5.54 18.34
C ALA A 282 16.33 -6.47 17.35
N TRP A 283 15.64 -7.49 16.85
CA TRP A 283 16.18 -8.36 15.81
C TRP A 283 16.52 -7.57 14.53
N ALA A 284 15.59 -6.75 14.02
CA ALA A 284 15.83 -5.93 12.83
C ALA A 284 17.09 -5.04 12.99
N LYS A 285 17.22 -4.37 14.13
CA LYS A 285 18.39 -3.54 14.45
C LYS A 285 19.69 -4.36 14.55
N SER A 286 19.66 -5.59 15.09
CA SER A 286 20.80 -6.50 15.14
C SER A 286 21.29 -6.90 13.75
N GLN A 287 20.36 -6.98 12.77
CA GLN A 287 20.67 -7.24 11.37
C GLN A 287 21.05 -5.97 10.57
N ASN A 288 21.26 -4.84 11.24
CA ASN A 288 21.50 -3.53 10.62
C ASN A 288 20.37 -3.11 9.64
N ILE A 289 19.13 -3.49 9.93
CA ILE A 289 17.95 -2.97 9.21
C ILE A 289 17.51 -1.69 9.89
N LEU A 290 17.43 -0.60 9.15
CA LEU A 290 16.95 0.66 9.71
C LEU A 290 15.45 0.56 10.03
N VAL A 291 15.13 1.06 11.23
CA VAL A 291 13.74 1.20 11.71
C VAL A 291 13.43 2.68 11.81
N GLY A 292 12.24 3.08 11.38
CA GLY A 292 11.78 4.47 11.45
C GLY A 292 11.70 4.99 12.89
N PRO A 293 11.73 6.30 13.09
CA PRO A 293 11.68 6.91 14.43
C PRO A 293 10.35 6.72 15.14
N GLY A 294 9.36 6.25 14.43
CA GLY A 294 8.00 5.96 14.92
C GLY A 294 6.94 6.39 13.92
N ARG A 295 5.70 6.00 14.22
CA ARG A 295 4.54 6.30 13.40
C ARG A 295 3.26 6.22 14.22
N GLY A 296 2.21 6.93 13.79
CA GLY A 296 0.90 6.84 14.42
C GLY A 296 0.88 7.36 15.85
N SER A 297 0.03 6.77 16.66
CA SER A 297 -0.17 7.15 18.06
C SER A 297 0.82 6.47 19.03
N ALA A 298 1.42 5.35 18.63
CA ALA A 298 2.35 4.59 19.48
C ALA A 298 3.58 5.40 19.92
N ALA A 299 4.02 6.39 19.11
CA ALA A 299 5.09 7.31 19.47
C ALA A 299 4.73 8.24 20.66
N GLY A 300 3.49 8.24 21.14
CA GLY A 300 3.05 8.93 22.35
C GLY A 300 3.28 8.13 23.65
N SER A 301 3.75 6.89 23.59
CA SER A 301 4.03 6.03 24.74
C SER A 301 5.48 6.03 25.16
N LEU A 302 5.72 6.27 26.45
CA LEU A 302 7.05 6.18 27.05
C LEU A 302 7.55 4.72 27.08
N VAL A 303 6.68 3.76 27.33
CA VAL A 303 7.04 2.34 27.31
C VAL A 303 7.53 1.93 25.93
N VAL A 304 6.84 2.35 24.84
CA VAL A 304 7.25 2.08 23.45
C VAL A 304 8.61 2.72 23.12
N TYR A 305 8.88 3.93 23.64
CA TYR A 305 10.17 4.59 23.51
C TYR A 305 11.28 3.85 24.26
N LEU A 306 11.07 3.48 25.53
CA LEU A 306 12.05 2.77 26.37
C LEU A 306 12.35 1.37 25.83
N LEU A 307 11.37 0.69 25.24
CA LEU A 307 11.55 -0.55 24.51
C LEU A 307 12.29 -0.38 23.17
N MET A 308 12.70 0.85 22.83
CA MET A 308 13.38 1.16 21.57
C MET A 308 12.57 0.84 20.30
N ILE A 309 11.27 0.71 20.42
CA ILE A 309 10.35 0.52 19.28
C ILE A 309 10.23 1.83 18.50
N THR A 310 10.17 2.96 19.20
CA THR A 310 10.24 4.32 18.63
C THR A 310 11.46 5.08 19.09
N GLU A 311 11.76 6.22 18.46
CA GLU A 311 12.85 7.14 18.85
C GLU A 311 12.33 8.49 19.36
N VAL A 312 11.01 8.63 19.44
CA VAL A 312 10.35 9.84 19.93
C VAL A 312 10.20 9.75 21.44
N ASP A 313 10.85 10.68 22.16
CA ASP A 313 10.64 10.82 23.60
C ASP A 313 9.33 11.57 23.86
N PRO A 314 8.27 10.91 24.38
CA PRO A 314 6.97 11.53 24.54
C PRO A 314 6.94 12.59 25.65
N ILE A 315 7.92 12.60 26.57
CA ILE A 315 8.03 13.63 27.61
C ILE A 315 8.61 14.89 27.02
N GLN A 316 9.67 14.78 26.22
CA GLN A 316 10.31 15.93 25.56
C GLN A 316 9.33 16.67 24.61
N PHE A 317 8.45 15.95 23.94
CA PHE A 317 7.50 16.52 22.98
C PHE A 317 6.10 16.74 23.55
N ASP A 318 5.90 16.54 24.84
CA ASP A 318 4.61 16.71 25.53
C ASP A 318 3.48 15.93 24.85
N LEU A 319 3.68 14.61 24.66
CA LEU A 319 2.75 13.72 23.99
C LEU A 319 1.84 12.99 25.00
N VAL A 320 0.62 12.71 24.57
CA VAL A 320 -0.44 12.14 25.44
C VAL A 320 -0.60 10.64 25.16
N PHE A 321 -0.40 9.80 26.22
CA PHE A 321 -0.49 8.34 26.14
C PHE A 321 -1.90 7.85 25.80
N GLU A 322 -2.93 8.50 26.35
CA GLU A 322 -4.33 8.11 26.19
C GLU A 322 -4.82 8.24 24.74
N ARG A 323 -4.07 8.98 23.90
CA ARG A 323 -4.30 8.98 22.44
C ARG A 323 -3.93 7.64 21.79
N PHE A 324 -2.99 6.90 22.38
CA PHE A 324 -2.57 5.57 21.94
C PHE A 324 -3.38 4.46 22.58
N LEU A 325 -3.37 4.36 23.93
CA LEU A 325 -4.16 3.39 24.68
C LEU A 325 -5.05 4.09 25.70
N ASN A 326 -6.33 3.70 25.73
CA ASN A 326 -7.33 4.33 26.58
C ASN A 326 -8.27 3.27 27.17
N LEU A 327 -8.42 3.25 28.50
CA LEU A 327 -9.30 2.31 29.21
C LEU A 327 -10.80 2.54 28.95
N GLU A 328 -11.17 3.77 28.58
CA GLU A 328 -12.56 4.16 28.27
C GLU A 328 -12.94 3.83 26.81
N ARG A 329 -12.01 3.31 26.06
CA ARG A 329 -12.19 2.99 24.65
C ARG A 329 -11.63 1.61 24.34
N SER A 330 -12.49 0.67 23.98
CA SER A 330 -12.14 -0.72 23.64
C SER A 330 -11.47 -0.81 22.25
N THR A 331 -10.35 -0.12 22.06
CA THR A 331 -9.57 -0.22 20.82
C THR A 331 -8.30 -1.02 21.07
N LEU A 332 -7.98 -1.90 20.14
CA LEU A 332 -6.73 -2.65 20.16
C LEU A 332 -5.53 -1.70 19.98
N PRO A 333 -4.36 -2.01 20.57
CA PRO A 333 -3.15 -1.27 20.30
C PRO A 333 -2.73 -1.46 18.85
N ASP A 334 -2.43 -0.36 18.17
CA ASP A 334 -1.91 -0.37 16.80
C ASP A 334 -0.49 0.23 16.83
N ILE A 335 0.51 -0.66 16.80
CA ILE A 335 1.93 -0.27 16.76
C ILE A 335 2.42 -0.49 15.34
N ASP A 336 2.23 0.51 14.51
CA ASP A 336 2.79 0.58 13.17
C ASP A 336 4.31 0.77 13.21
N ILE A 337 5.06 0.02 12.42
CA ILE A 337 6.52 0.12 12.36
C ILE A 337 6.97 0.27 10.91
N ASP A 338 7.72 1.34 10.66
CA ASP A 338 8.37 1.57 9.38
C ASP A 338 9.74 0.91 9.35
N PHE A 339 9.96 -0.01 8.41
CA PHE A 339 11.24 -0.65 8.13
C PHE A 339 11.75 -0.28 6.73
N GLN A 340 13.00 -0.56 6.44
CA GLN A 340 13.53 -0.48 5.09
C GLN A 340 12.70 -1.34 4.14
N ASP A 341 12.19 -0.73 3.05
CA ASP A 341 11.29 -1.41 2.12
C ASP A 341 11.96 -2.59 1.41
N ASN A 342 13.22 -2.45 1.02
CA ASN A 342 13.99 -3.50 0.33
C ASN A 342 14.41 -4.68 1.23
N ARG A 343 14.26 -4.55 2.57
CA ARG A 343 14.59 -5.61 3.55
C ARG A 343 13.40 -6.04 4.41
N ARG A 344 12.21 -5.54 4.10
CA ARG A 344 10.98 -5.85 4.83
C ARG A 344 10.67 -7.35 4.86
N LEU A 345 10.95 -8.05 3.76
CA LEU A 345 10.70 -9.49 3.67
C LEU A 345 11.48 -10.29 4.69
N GLU A 346 12.74 -9.94 4.97
CA GLU A 346 13.57 -10.59 5.99
C GLU A 346 12.91 -10.56 7.37
N ILE A 347 12.21 -9.47 7.69
CA ILE A 347 11.50 -9.30 8.97
C ILE A 347 10.28 -10.21 9.04
N ILE A 348 9.55 -10.34 7.92
CA ILE A 348 8.41 -11.25 7.82
C ILE A 348 8.90 -12.70 7.96
N GLU A 349 9.96 -13.08 7.26
CA GLU A 349 10.58 -14.41 7.35
C GLU A 349 11.06 -14.72 8.77
N TYR A 350 11.59 -13.72 9.49
CA TYR A 350 11.96 -13.88 10.90
C TYR A 350 10.76 -14.30 11.75
N LEU A 351 9.59 -13.67 11.58
CA LEU A 351 8.37 -14.05 12.31
C LEU A 351 7.96 -15.49 11.99
N PHE A 352 7.94 -15.88 10.72
CA PHE A 352 7.61 -17.24 10.29
C PHE A 352 8.60 -18.27 10.86
N LYS A 353 9.89 -17.93 10.88
CA LYS A 353 10.93 -18.82 11.44
C LYS A 353 10.83 -18.93 12.95
N LYS A 354 10.51 -17.84 13.66
CA LYS A 354 10.45 -17.81 15.12
C LYS A 354 9.19 -18.48 15.66
N TYR A 355 8.02 -18.17 15.09
CA TYR A 355 6.73 -18.64 15.62
C TYR A 355 6.16 -19.85 14.88
N GLY A 356 6.68 -20.18 13.69
CA GLY A 356 6.23 -21.31 12.86
C GLY A 356 5.19 -20.91 11.81
N PHE A 357 5.22 -21.66 10.68
CA PHE A 357 4.38 -21.39 9.51
C PHE A 357 2.87 -21.57 9.75
N GLU A 358 2.50 -22.33 10.77
CA GLU A 358 1.09 -22.56 11.14
C GLU A 358 0.54 -21.46 12.04
N HIS A 359 1.41 -20.66 12.68
CA HIS A 359 1.07 -19.66 13.69
C HIS A 359 1.15 -18.23 13.18
N VAL A 360 1.71 -18.02 11.98
CA VAL A 360 1.90 -16.73 11.33
C VAL A 360 1.24 -16.75 9.97
N ALA A 361 0.54 -15.69 9.60
CA ALA A 361 0.00 -15.57 8.25
C ALA A 361 0.00 -14.13 7.76
N LEU A 362 0.17 -13.97 6.46
CA LEU A 362 -0.09 -12.71 5.74
C LEU A 362 -1.59 -12.51 5.59
N ILE A 363 -2.00 -11.27 5.29
CA ILE A 363 -3.42 -10.91 5.12
C ILE A 363 -3.73 -10.80 3.62
N THR A 364 -4.90 -11.31 3.22
CA THR A 364 -5.37 -11.22 1.84
C THR A 364 -5.95 -9.84 1.52
N THR A 365 -5.69 -9.40 0.30
CA THR A 365 -6.40 -8.30 -0.34
C THR A 365 -6.97 -8.74 -1.68
N PHE A 366 -8.00 -8.07 -2.14
CA PHE A 366 -8.64 -8.35 -3.42
C PHE A 366 -8.43 -7.17 -4.36
N GLN A 367 -7.75 -7.39 -5.48
CA GLN A 367 -7.70 -6.40 -6.55
C GLN A 367 -9.04 -6.43 -7.29
N ARG A 368 -9.81 -5.35 -7.18
CA ARG A 368 -11.12 -5.23 -7.82
C ARG A 368 -11.02 -4.57 -9.19
N LEU A 369 -11.90 -4.96 -10.10
CA LEU A 369 -12.06 -4.36 -11.43
C LEU A 369 -12.57 -2.92 -11.27
N GLY A 370 -11.70 -1.93 -11.35
CA GLY A 370 -12.10 -0.53 -11.37
C GLY A 370 -12.67 -0.11 -12.73
N ALA A 371 -13.41 0.99 -12.78
CA ALA A 371 -14.10 1.52 -13.96
C ALA A 371 -13.28 1.48 -15.27
N LYS A 372 -12.03 1.98 -15.21
CA LYS A 372 -11.13 2.01 -16.39
C LYS A 372 -10.71 0.62 -16.85
N MET A 373 -10.50 -0.30 -15.92
CA MET A 373 -10.09 -1.68 -16.23
C MET A 373 -11.27 -2.46 -16.79
N ALA A 374 -12.46 -2.30 -16.20
CA ALA A 374 -13.69 -2.92 -16.69
C ALA A 374 -13.98 -2.51 -18.15
N LEU A 375 -13.84 -1.23 -18.50
CA LEU A 375 -14.00 -0.76 -19.90
C LEU A 375 -13.00 -1.42 -20.86
N ARG A 376 -11.72 -1.56 -20.45
CA ARG A 376 -10.70 -2.17 -21.29
C ARG A 376 -10.92 -3.67 -21.49
N ASP A 377 -11.23 -4.40 -20.43
CA ASP A 377 -11.42 -5.84 -20.47
C ASP A 377 -12.67 -6.20 -21.29
N VAL A 378 -13.79 -5.50 -21.08
CA VAL A 378 -15.00 -5.68 -21.90
C VAL A 378 -14.77 -5.21 -23.35
N GLY A 379 -14.08 -4.10 -23.55
CA GLY A 379 -13.74 -3.62 -24.90
C GLY A 379 -12.89 -4.63 -25.69
N ARG A 380 -11.94 -5.28 -25.03
CA ARG A 380 -11.13 -6.37 -25.61
C ARG A 380 -12.00 -7.58 -25.95
N PHE A 381 -12.89 -8.01 -25.04
CA PHE A 381 -13.81 -9.12 -25.26
C PHE A 381 -14.75 -8.86 -26.45
N LEU A 382 -15.25 -7.64 -26.58
CA LEU A 382 -16.12 -7.25 -27.70
C LEU A 382 -15.37 -6.97 -29.02
N GLY A 383 -14.03 -7.10 -29.04
CA GLY A 383 -13.21 -6.82 -30.23
C GLY A 383 -13.22 -5.35 -30.69
N LEU A 384 -13.43 -4.41 -29.76
CA LEU A 384 -13.55 -2.99 -30.11
C LEU A 384 -12.18 -2.36 -30.38
N ASN A 385 -12.19 -1.30 -31.18
CA ASN A 385 -10.97 -0.53 -31.46
C ASN A 385 -10.40 0.04 -30.14
N ILE A 386 -9.13 -0.30 -29.86
CA ILE A 386 -8.42 0.09 -28.66
C ILE A 386 -8.42 1.62 -28.49
N ALA A 387 -8.22 2.40 -29.58
CA ALA A 387 -8.20 3.85 -29.51
C ALA A 387 -9.54 4.44 -29.03
N LEU A 388 -10.66 3.86 -29.46
CA LEU A 388 -12.02 4.26 -29.05
C LEU A 388 -12.24 3.98 -27.55
N VAL A 389 -11.84 2.79 -27.09
CA VAL A 389 -11.94 2.39 -25.67
C VAL A 389 -11.06 3.31 -24.80
N GLU A 390 -9.83 3.61 -25.24
CA GLU A 390 -8.93 4.51 -24.51
C GLU A 390 -9.43 5.96 -24.48
N GLN A 391 -10.05 6.45 -25.55
CA GLN A 391 -10.69 7.76 -25.55
C GLN A 391 -11.77 7.85 -24.47
N LEU A 392 -12.63 6.84 -24.36
CA LEU A 392 -13.68 6.77 -23.35
C LEU A 392 -13.06 6.64 -21.92
N THR A 393 -12.06 5.79 -21.77
CA THR A 393 -11.38 5.52 -20.50
C THR A 393 -10.67 6.77 -19.93
N ARG A 394 -10.12 7.65 -20.78
CA ARG A 394 -9.48 8.91 -20.37
C ARG A 394 -10.48 9.89 -19.74
N LEU A 395 -11.74 9.83 -20.10
CA LEU A 395 -12.80 10.69 -19.55
C LEU A 395 -13.27 10.26 -18.17
N VAL A 396 -12.92 9.05 -17.72
CA VAL A 396 -13.26 8.55 -16.37
C VAL A 396 -12.33 9.20 -15.35
N PRO A 397 -12.83 10.03 -14.41
CA PRO A 397 -12.02 10.61 -13.36
C PRO A 397 -11.43 9.53 -12.42
N HIS A 398 -10.37 9.89 -11.71
CA HIS A 398 -9.85 9.03 -10.67
C HIS A 398 -10.90 8.87 -9.55
N ASN A 399 -11.09 7.65 -9.06
CA ASN A 399 -12.06 7.29 -8.01
C ASN A 399 -13.56 7.42 -8.36
N PHE A 400 -13.92 7.67 -9.63
CA PHE A 400 -15.32 7.62 -10.04
C PHE A 400 -15.68 6.20 -10.53
N THR A 401 -16.88 5.76 -10.18
CA THR A 401 -17.52 4.61 -10.83
C THR A 401 -18.00 4.98 -12.24
N LEU A 402 -18.35 3.99 -13.05
CA LEU A 402 -18.94 4.22 -14.37
C LEU A 402 -20.27 4.98 -14.29
N ASP A 403 -21.10 4.66 -13.30
CA ASP A 403 -22.37 5.36 -13.04
C ASP A 403 -22.13 6.83 -12.63
N GLN A 404 -21.22 7.09 -11.68
CA GLN A 404 -20.83 8.44 -11.31
C GLN A 404 -20.25 9.21 -12.50
N THR A 405 -19.43 8.56 -13.33
CA THR A 405 -18.86 9.16 -14.53
C THR A 405 -19.95 9.56 -15.52
N TYR A 406 -20.91 8.66 -15.76
CA TYR A 406 -22.03 8.93 -16.65
C TYR A 406 -22.91 10.09 -16.17
N ARG A 407 -23.14 10.19 -14.84
CA ARG A 407 -23.95 11.27 -14.25
C ARG A 407 -23.24 12.62 -14.21
N HIS A 408 -21.95 12.66 -13.99
CA HIS A 408 -21.23 13.89 -13.68
C HIS A 408 -20.30 14.40 -14.80
N VAL A 409 -19.91 13.56 -15.77
CA VAL A 409 -19.01 13.94 -16.87
C VAL A 409 -19.77 14.07 -18.18
N LYS A 410 -20.16 15.29 -18.52
CA LYS A 410 -20.97 15.59 -19.74
C LYS A 410 -20.35 15.03 -21.02
N ALA A 411 -19.04 15.16 -21.23
CA ALA A 411 -18.36 14.67 -22.43
C ALA A 411 -18.45 13.13 -22.55
N TYR A 412 -18.32 12.41 -21.41
CA TYR A 412 -18.49 10.96 -21.36
C TYR A 412 -19.92 10.55 -21.76
N LYS A 413 -20.91 11.20 -21.16
CA LYS A 413 -22.32 10.94 -21.42
C LYS A 413 -22.68 11.13 -22.91
N ILE A 414 -22.26 12.26 -23.52
CA ILE A 414 -22.53 12.57 -24.94
C ILE A 414 -21.96 11.46 -25.85
N ILE A 415 -20.72 11.05 -25.63
CA ILE A 415 -20.06 10.02 -26.46
C ILE A 415 -20.78 8.66 -26.31
N VAL A 416 -21.17 8.31 -25.10
CA VAL A 416 -21.89 7.05 -24.84
C VAL A 416 -23.28 7.07 -25.46
N ASP A 417 -24.07 8.15 -25.26
CA ASP A 417 -25.45 8.28 -25.76
C ASP A 417 -25.54 8.25 -27.29
N GLN A 418 -24.51 8.73 -27.97
CA GLN A 418 -24.45 8.78 -29.45
C GLN A 418 -24.01 7.45 -30.09
N ASN A 419 -23.56 6.48 -29.32
CA ASN A 419 -22.98 5.25 -29.87
C ASN A 419 -23.50 3.99 -29.15
N LYS A 420 -24.38 3.22 -29.83
CA LYS A 420 -24.99 1.99 -29.30
C LYS A 420 -23.93 0.95 -28.85
N THR A 421 -22.81 0.86 -29.55
CA THR A 421 -21.72 -0.04 -29.18
C THR A 421 -21.08 0.38 -27.84
N LEU A 422 -20.90 1.67 -27.63
CA LEU A 422 -20.37 2.19 -26.37
C LEU A 422 -21.41 2.08 -25.23
N GLN A 423 -22.70 2.20 -25.52
CA GLN A 423 -23.76 1.94 -24.54
C GLN A 423 -23.68 0.48 -24.06
N SER A 424 -23.55 -0.49 -24.99
CA SER A 424 -23.38 -1.91 -24.65
C SER A 424 -22.08 -2.16 -23.87
N LEU A 425 -20.97 -1.53 -24.28
CA LEU A 425 -19.70 -1.61 -23.57
C LEU A 425 -19.84 -1.13 -22.11
N VAL A 426 -20.41 0.05 -21.91
CA VAL A 426 -20.58 0.64 -20.58
C VAL A 426 -21.52 -0.18 -19.71
N ALA A 427 -22.66 -0.63 -20.26
CA ALA A 427 -23.60 -1.47 -19.53
C ALA A 427 -22.98 -2.79 -19.05
N LYS A 428 -22.22 -3.49 -19.91
CA LYS A 428 -21.51 -4.72 -19.54
C LYS A 428 -20.35 -4.45 -18.57
N ALA A 429 -19.62 -3.37 -18.76
CA ALA A 429 -18.52 -2.97 -17.87
C ALA A 429 -19.01 -2.61 -16.45
N ALA A 430 -20.18 -1.97 -16.33
CA ALA A 430 -20.80 -1.67 -15.03
C ALA A 430 -21.16 -2.93 -14.23
N LEU A 431 -21.47 -4.03 -14.88
CA LEU A 431 -21.80 -5.29 -14.21
C LEU A 431 -20.56 -5.99 -13.62
N ILE A 432 -19.37 -5.82 -14.23
CA ILE A 432 -18.12 -6.38 -13.71
C ILE A 432 -17.36 -5.40 -12.82
N GLU A 433 -17.72 -4.13 -12.85
CA GLU A 433 -17.08 -3.12 -12.00
C GLU A 433 -17.21 -3.47 -10.51
N GLY A 434 -16.10 -3.46 -9.80
CA GLY A 434 -16.02 -3.76 -8.37
C GLY A 434 -15.91 -5.27 -8.06
N LEU A 435 -16.05 -6.18 -9.01
CA LEU A 435 -15.80 -7.60 -8.77
C LEU A 435 -14.30 -7.85 -8.52
N PRO A 436 -13.94 -8.76 -7.61
CA PRO A 436 -12.57 -9.18 -7.42
C PRO A 436 -12.04 -9.86 -8.69
N ARG A 437 -10.83 -9.46 -9.10
CA ARG A 437 -10.16 -10.04 -10.27
C ARG A 437 -9.10 -11.06 -9.88
N GLN A 438 -8.31 -10.70 -8.87
CA GLN A 438 -7.21 -11.55 -8.38
C GLN A 438 -6.91 -11.28 -6.92
N LEU A 439 -6.29 -12.27 -6.29
CA LEU A 439 -5.77 -12.16 -4.94
C LEU A 439 -4.51 -11.31 -4.93
N GLY A 440 -4.35 -10.56 -3.86
CA GLY A 440 -3.12 -9.87 -3.50
C GLY A 440 -2.78 -10.14 -2.05
N THR A 441 -1.60 -9.68 -1.65
CA THR A 441 -1.16 -9.69 -0.25
C THR A 441 -1.20 -8.28 0.31
N HIS A 442 -1.69 -8.12 1.51
CA HIS A 442 -1.69 -6.83 2.21
C HIS A 442 -0.26 -6.30 2.35
N ALA A 443 -0.10 -5.00 2.05
CA ALA A 443 1.23 -4.41 1.95
C ALA A 443 2.03 -4.42 3.27
N ALA A 444 1.35 -4.50 4.43
CA ALA A 444 1.99 -4.37 5.73
C ALA A 444 1.60 -5.46 6.73
N GLY A 445 0.33 -5.86 6.77
CA GLY A 445 -0.24 -6.65 7.86
C GLY A 445 0.22 -8.10 7.90
N VAL A 446 0.57 -8.53 9.09
CA VAL A 446 0.86 -9.92 9.46
C VAL A 446 0.04 -10.25 10.70
N VAL A 447 -0.51 -11.45 10.80
CA VAL A 447 -1.23 -11.92 11.98
C VAL A 447 -0.46 -13.05 12.66
N LEU A 448 -0.53 -13.06 14.00
CA LEU A 448 0.02 -14.13 14.85
C LEU A 448 -1.08 -14.70 15.71
N ASN A 449 -1.00 -16.03 15.96
CA ASN A 449 -1.89 -16.71 16.90
C ASN A 449 -1.14 -17.83 17.63
N ARG A 450 -1.47 -18.07 18.92
CA ARG A 450 -0.85 -19.13 19.72
C ARG A 450 -1.16 -20.52 19.17
N LYS A 451 -2.40 -20.74 18.74
CA LYS A 451 -2.83 -21.97 18.06
C LYS A 451 -2.63 -21.81 16.56
N PRO A 452 -2.60 -22.90 15.79
CA PRO A 452 -2.57 -22.80 14.34
C PRO A 452 -3.63 -21.82 13.81
N ILE A 453 -3.27 -21.01 12.82
CA ILE A 453 -4.17 -20.00 12.21
C ILE A 453 -5.47 -20.66 11.72
N THR A 454 -5.40 -21.90 11.25
CA THR A 454 -6.59 -22.67 10.81
C THR A 454 -7.61 -22.93 11.90
N SER A 455 -7.27 -22.74 13.18
CA SER A 455 -8.25 -22.73 14.28
C SER A 455 -9.10 -21.45 14.34
N ARG A 456 -8.80 -20.45 13.51
CA ARG A 456 -9.43 -19.14 13.48
C ARG A 456 -9.94 -18.75 12.09
N ALA A 457 -9.12 -18.99 11.06
CA ALA A 457 -9.37 -18.56 9.70
C ALA A 457 -8.81 -19.56 8.69
N PRO A 458 -9.44 -19.72 7.52
CA PRO A 458 -8.89 -20.52 6.44
C PRO A 458 -7.63 -19.84 5.86
N THR A 459 -6.70 -20.68 5.39
CA THR A 459 -5.41 -20.23 4.86
C THR A 459 -5.20 -20.64 3.41
N LEU A 460 -4.21 -20.05 2.76
CA LEU A 460 -3.77 -20.38 1.41
C LEU A 460 -2.25 -20.18 1.28
N SER A 461 -1.67 -20.73 0.21
CA SER A 461 -0.29 -20.44 -0.17
C SER A 461 -0.23 -19.07 -0.83
N GLY A 462 0.36 -18.09 -0.15
CA GLY A 462 0.45 -16.70 -0.57
C GLY A 462 1.77 -16.35 -1.25
N TYR A 463 2.15 -15.08 -1.15
CA TYR A 463 3.39 -14.54 -1.70
C TYR A 463 4.61 -15.33 -1.19
N GLN A 464 5.47 -15.77 -2.12
CA GLN A 464 6.66 -16.60 -1.83
C GLN A 464 6.37 -17.89 -1.03
N ASN A 465 5.20 -18.48 -1.22
CA ASN A 465 4.73 -19.68 -0.51
C ASN A 465 4.58 -19.50 1.02
N LEU A 466 4.53 -18.25 1.50
CA LEU A 466 4.20 -17.97 2.89
C LEU A 466 2.70 -18.19 3.13
N THR A 467 2.35 -18.65 4.31
CA THR A 467 0.95 -18.80 4.72
C THR A 467 0.23 -17.46 4.69
N GLN A 468 -0.95 -17.43 4.07
CA GLN A 468 -1.80 -16.25 3.99
C GLN A 468 -3.22 -16.63 4.40
N ILE A 469 -3.90 -15.80 5.21
CA ILE A 469 -5.30 -16.02 5.55
C ILE A 469 -6.20 -15.70 4.36
N GLN A 470 -7.34 -16.39 4.24
CA GLN A 470 -8.28 -16.12 3.14
C GLN A 470 -9.14 -14.87 3.38
N PHE A 471 -9.20 -14.33 4.60
CA PHE A 471 -10.00 -13.16 4.95
C PHE A 471 -9.26 -11.84 4.69
N SER A 472 -10.01 -10.77 4.38
CA SER A 472 -9.50 -9.40 4.36
C SER A 472 -9.31 -8.86 5.78
N MET A 473 -8.57 -7.74 5.90
CA MET A 473 -8.26 -7.13 7.19
C MET A 473 -9.50 -6.68 7.99
N ASP A 474 -10.62 -6.39 7.31
CA ASP A 474 -11.82 -5.82 7.91
C ASP A 474 -12.52 -6.79 8.89
N TYR A 475 -12.20 -8.09 8.82
CA TYR A 475 -12.85 -9.16 9.58
C TYR A 475 -11.91 -9.90 10.55
N LEU A 476 -10.70 -9.36 10.79
CA LEU A 476 -9.72 -10.00 11.68
C LEU A 476 -10.14 -9.97 13.14
N ASP A 477 -10.73 -8.87 13.58
CA ASP A 477 -11.18 -8.66 14.96
C ASP A 477 -12.26 -9.69 15.32
N ASP A 478 -13.19 -9.99 14.39
CA ASP A 478 -14.22 -11.03 14.56
C ASP A 478 -13.61 -12.43 14.77
N GLN A 479 -12.41 -12.65 14.26
CA GLN A 479 -11.66 -13.90 14.41
C GLN A 479 -10.70 -13.90 15.61
N GLY A 480 -10.67 -12.84 16.40
CA GLY A 480 -9.72 -12.68 17.50
C GLY A 480 -8.26 -12.70 17.04
N LEU A 481 -7.98 -12.17 15.84
CA LEU A 481 -6.65 -12.06 15.26
C LEU A 481 -6.17 -10.61 15.34
N LEU A 482 -5.02 -10.39 15.95
CA LEU A 482 -4.39 -9.07 16.01
C LEU A 482 -3.43 -8.90 14.84
N LYS A 483 -3.62 -7.80 14.10
CA LYS A 483 -2.74 -7.38 13.02
C LYS A 483 -1.49 -6.69 13.57
N ILE A 484 -0.34 -7.04 13.03
CA ILE A 484 0.93 -6.34 13.24
C ILE A 484 1.33 -5.72 11.90
N ASP A 485 1.50 -4.39 11.86
CA ASP A 485 1.84 -3.68 10.64
C ASP A 485 3.36 -3.51 10.48
N ILE A 486 3.92 -4.27 9.55
CA ILE A 486 5.32 -4.22 9.12
C ILE A 486 5.38 -3.43 7.81
N LEU A 487 5.54 -2.11 7.93
CA LEU A 487 5.51 -1.21 6.78
C LEU A 487 6.88 -1.07 6.13
N GLY A 488 6.93 -1.03 4.80
CA GLY A 488 8.14 -0.71 4.06
C GLY A 488 8.22 0.78 3.75
N LEU A 489 9.27 1.46 4.20
CA LEU A 489 9.48 2.88 3.93
C LEU A 489 10.79 3.09 3.16
N ARG A 490 10.65 3.47 1.87
CA ARG A 490 11.75 3.72 0.94
C ARG A 490 12.79 4.73 1.46
N ASN A 491 12.34 5.74 2.20
CA ASN A 491 13.23 6.76 2.75
C ASN A 491 14.24 6.21 3.76
N LEU A 492 13.95 5.09 4.41
CA LEU A 492 14.92 4.40 5.29
C LEU A 492 16.01 3.71 4.45
N THR A 493 15.65 3.13 3.30
CA THR A 493 16.62 2.58 2.34
C THR A 493 17.54 3.67 1.80
N VAL A 494 16.97 4.85 1.46
CA VAL A 494 17.75 6.03 1.04
C VAL A 494 18.72 6.48 2.15
N LEU A 495 18.24 6.59 3.39
CA LEU A 495 19.08 6.96 4.53
C LEU A 495 20.26 6.00 4.73
N GLN A 496 20.00 4.69 4.65
CA GLN A 496 21.06 3.69 4.77
C GLN A 496 22.07 3.78 3.63
N ALA A 497 21.60 4.00 2.40
CA ALA A 497 22.48 4.17 1.24
C ALA A 497 23.39 5.39 1.43
N ILE A 498 22.86 6.53 1.89
CA ILE A 498 23.67 7.73 2.19
C ILE A 498 24.70 7.44 3.29
N GLN A 499 24.29 6.79 4.40
CA GLN A 499 25.20 6.44 5.49
C GLN A 499 26.35 5.56 5.00
N LYS A 500 26.05 4.57 4.14
CA LYS A 500 27.04 3.67 3.55
C LYS A 500 28.03 4.45 2.67
N GLU A 501 27.56 5.28 1.76
CA GLU A 501 28.43 6.09 0.89
C GLU A 501 29.28 7.07 1.67
N VAL A 502 28.72 7.72 2.70
CA VAL A 502 29.51 8.61 3.57
C VAL A 502 30.59 7.84 4.34
N GLN A 503 30.28 6.63 4.80
CA GLN A 503 31.26 5.75 5.43
C GLN A 503 32.39 5.37 4.47
N GLU A 504 32.05 5.03 3.22
CA GLU A 504 33.02 4.62 2.19
C GLU A 504 33.88 5.80 1.72
N ASN A 505 33.25 6.96 1.45
CA ASN A 505 33.95 8.13 0.89
C ASN A 505 34.74 8.95 1.92
N TYR A 506 34.28 9.03 3.16
CA TYR A 506 34.85 9.90 4.19
C TYR A 506 35.33 9.15 5.43
N GLN A 507 35.24 7.82 5.49
CA GLN A 507 35.53 7.00 6.67
C GLN A 507 34.77 7.48 7.93
N LYS A 508 33.60 8.10 7.75
CA LYS A 508 32.80 8.71 8.81
C LYS A 508 31.51 7.95 9.03
N LYS A 509 31.34 7.37 10.22
CA LYS A 509 30.07 6.71 10.58
C LYS A 509 29.08 7.75 11.13
N ILE A 510 27.95 7.95 10.44
CA ILE A 510 26.90 8.85 10.88
C ILE A 510 25.94 8.11 11.83
N ASN A 511 25.75 8.67 13.04
CA ASN A 511 24.72 8.23 13.95
C ASN A 511 23.48 9.13 13.78
N LEU A 512 22.41 8.60 13.17
CA LEU A 512 21.19 9.35 12.91
C LEU A 512 20.52 9.91 14.16
N ARG A 513 20.67 9.25 15.32
CA ARG A 513 20.10 9.70 16.59
C ARG A 513 20.82 10.92 17.19
N LYS A 514 22.08 11.14 16.78
CA LYS A 514 22.90 12.27 17.25
C LYS A 514 22.84 13.48 16.30
N ILE A 515 22.02 13.44 15.26
CA ILE A 515 21.81 14.59 14.37
C ILE A 515 21.08 15.68 15.15
N PRO A 516 21.65 16.90 15.28
CA PRO A 516 20.98 18.01 15.96
C PRO A 516 19.81 18.50 15.11
N PHE A 517 18.71 18.86 15.75
CA PHE A 517 17.48 19.34 15.09
C PHE A 517 17.39 20.87 14.94
N ASP A 518 18.52 21.55 15.12
CA ASP A 518 18.69 23.01 15.01
C ASP A 518 19.87 23.41 14.10
N ASP A 519 20.36 22.46 13.25
CA ASP A 519 21.50 22.70 12.37
C ASP A 519 21.23 23.84 11.37
N PRO A 520 22.05 24.92 11.39
CA PRO A 520 21.81 26.12 10.57
C PRO A 520 21.80 25.85 9.06
N ALA A 521 22.66 24.93 8.58
CA ALA A 521 22.71 24.59 7.16
C ALA A 521 21.44 23.87 6.70
N THR A 522 20.92 22.99 7.54
CA THR A 522 19.66 22.28 7.34
C THR A 522 18.47 23.24 7.33
N ASN A 523 18.42 24.15 8.33
CA ASN A 523 17.34 25.14 8.41
C ASN A 523 17.36 26.10 7.21
N LYS A 524 18.54 26.50 6.74
CA LYS A 524 18.70 27.31 5.52
C LYS A 524 18.19 26.57 4.27
N LEU A 525 18.51 25.29 4.13
CA LEU A 525 18.04 24.45 3.01
C LEU A 525 16.51 24.31 3.03
N LEU A 526 15.92 24.07 4.20
CA LEU A 526 14.47 23.95 4.37
C LEU A 526 13.78 25.29 4.08
N THR A 527 14.29 26.40 4.61
CA THR A 527 13.76 27.75 4.37
C THR A 527 13.84 28.15 2.89
N ALA A 528 14.85 27.70 2.15
CA ALA A 528 14.92 27.92 0.71
C ALA A 528 13.88 27.11 -0.08
N GLY A 529 13.21 26.15 0.54
CA GLY A 529 12.28 25.21 -0.13
C GLY A 529 13.02 24.20 -1.02
N ASP A 530 14.29 23.95 -0.75
CA ASP A 530 15.12 22.97 -1.47
C ASP A 530 14.87 21.55 -0.95
N THR A 531 13.66 21.06 -1.15
CA THR A 531 13.15 19.85 -0.48
C THR A 531 12.86 18.67 -1.40
N SER A 532 13.33 18.69 -2.66
CA SER A 532 13.20 17.53 -3.54
C SER A 532 13.91 16.32 -2.92
N GLY A 533 13.26 15.18 -2.87
CA GLY A 533 13.75 13.96 -2.24
C GLY A 533 13.67 13.95 -0.71
N ILE A 534 13.15 14.97 -0.05
CA ILE A 534 12.95 15.02 1.40
C ILE A 534 11.53 14.57 1.74
N PHE A 535 11.45 13.47 2.48
CA PHE A 535 10.19 12.88 2.93
C PHE A 535 9.19 13.91 3.47
N GLN A 536 7.93 13.81 3.07
CA GLN A 536 6.81 14.71 3.44
C GLN A 536 6.94 16.18 2.96
N LEU A 537 8.11 16.65 2.56
CA LEU A 537 8.35 18.05 2.24
C LEU A 537 8.56 18.33 0.74
N GLU A 538 8.62 17.27 -0.10
CA GLU A 538 8.89 17.39 -1.53
C GLU A 538 7.65 17.64 -2.41
N SER A 539 6.43 17.53 -1.83
CA SER A 539 5.22 17.19 -2.56
C SER A 539 4.70 18.23 -3.55
N SER A 540 4.94 19.51 -3.36
CA SER A 540 4.36 20.54 -4.25
C SER A 540 5.05 21.90 -4.19
N PHE A 541 4.79 22.72 -5.20
CA PHE A 541 5.18 24.13 -5.20
C PHE A 541 4.60 24.90 -3.99
N GLY A 542 3.37 24.56 -3.56
CA GLY A 542 2.75 25.14 -2.37
C GLY A 542 3.49 24.80 -1.09
N MET A 543 3.98 23.56 -0.93
CA MET A 543 4.81 23.15 0.23
C MET A 543 6.10 23.96 0.28
N LYS A 544 6.79 24.13 -0.86
CA LYS A 544 8.02 24.95 -0.94
C LYS A 544 7.76 26.40 -0.53
N LYS A 545 6.66 27.00 -1.01
CA LYS A 545 6.25 28.35 -0.59
C LYS A 545 5.93 28.44 0.90
N THR A 546 5.30 27.41 1.46
CA THR A 546 5.00 27.35 2.90
C THR A 546 6.28 27.35 3.73
N LEU A 547 7.25 26.52 3.36
CA LEU A 547 8.56 26.47 4.03
C LEU A 547 9.28 27.82 3.99
N GLN A 548 9.27 28.49 2.83
CA GLN A 548 9.83 29.84 2.66
C GLN A 548 9.11 30.87 3.52
N LYS A 549 7.79 30.79 3.63
CA LYS A 549 6.96 31.71 4.40
C LYS A 549 7.12 31.55 5.90
N VAL A 550 7.20 30.28 6.37
CA VAL A 550 7.42 29.95 7.79
C VAL A 550 8.83 30.27 8.24
N GLN A 551 9.82 30.30 7.35
CA GLN A 551 11.25 30.50 7.71
C GLN A 551 11.70 29.50 8.78
N VAL A 552 11.83 28.23 8.37
CA VAL A 552 12.14 27.11 9.28
C VAL A 552 13.38 27.40 10.12
N SER A 553 13.23 27.36 11.43
CA SER A 553 14.30 27.60 12.41
C SER A 553 14.54 26.44 13.37
N SER A 554 13.58 25.49 13.44
CA SER A 554 13.65 24.35 14.36
C SER A 554 12.81 23.16 13.84
N LEU A 555 12.99 22.00 14.50
CA LEU A 555 12.16 20.84 14.26
C LEU A 555 10.65 21.12 14.51
N ASN A 556 10.33 21.99 15.47
CA ASN A 556 8.93 22.32 15.77
C ASN A 556 8.22 22.97 14.58
N ASP A 557 8.92 23.77 13.79
CA ASP A 557 8.36 24.33 12.55
C ASP A 557 8.05 23.24 11.54
N VAL A 558 8.94 22.25 11.41
CA VAL A 558 8.71 21.10 10.50
C VAL A 558 7.51 20.27 10.95
N ILE A 559 7.37 20.02 12.26
CA ILE A 559 6.23 19.33 12.87
C ILE A 559 4.93 20.08 12.55
N ALA A 560 4.91 21.39 12.73
CA ALA A 560 3.76 22.24 12.45
C ALA A 560 3.40 22.25 10.95
N ILE A 561 4.40 22.38 10.07
CA ILE A 561 4.19 22.40 8.61
C ILE A 561 3.58 21.08 8.13
N ILE A 562 4.12 19.92 8.55
CA ILE A 562 3.57 18.61 8.20
C ILE A 562 2.13 18.48 8.66
N SER A 563 1.78 19.07 9.79
CA SER A 563 0.43 19.02 10.36
C SER A 563 -0.56 19.98 9.69
N LEU A 564 -0.09 21.15 9.26
CA LEU A 564 -0.91 22.20 8.67
C LEU A 564 -1.07 22.09 7.14
N TYR A 565 -0.04 21.59 6.42
CA TYR A 565 -0.06 21.56 4.96
C TYR A 565 -0.93 20.42 4.41
N ARG A 566 -2.22 20.54 4.56
CA ARG A 566 -3.25 19.62 4.04
C ARG A 566 -4.57 20.36 3.87
N PRO A 567 -5.50 19.89 3.01
CA PRO A 567 -6.81 20.53 2.83
C PRO A 567 -7.53 20.76 4.16
N GLY A 568 -8.03 21.95 4.39
CA GLY A 568 -8.65 22.41 5.63
C GLY A 568 -7.65 23.15 6.54
N PRO A 569 -6.73 22.49 7.24
CA PRO A 569 -5.78 23.14 8.15
C PRO A 569 -4.84 24.16 7.51
N MET A 570 -4.60 24.08 6.19
CA MET A 570 -3.69 25.00 5.49
C MET A 570 -4.15 26.46 5.53
N ASP A 571 -5.43 26.71 5.76
CA ASP A 571 -5.98 28.07 5.92
C ASP A 571 -5.42 28.78 7.18
N ASN A 572 -4.88 28.02 8.13
CA ASN A 572 -4.28 28.54 9.36
C ASN A 572 -2.76 28.80 9.25
N ILE A 573 -2.14 28.49 8.10
CA ILE A 573 -0.69 28.71 7.92
C ILE A 573 -0.33 30.19 8.08
N ASP A 574 -1.15 31.09 7.59
CA ASP A 574 -0.91 32.52 7.69
C ASP A 574 -1.00 33.02 9.13
N LEU A 575 -1.90 32.48 9.92
CA LEU A 575 -1.99 32.76 11.37
C LEU A 575 -0.77 32.22 12.12
N TYR A 576 -0.32 31.01 11.78
CA TYR A 576 0.90 30.42 12.35
C TYR A 576 2.12 31.30 12.07
N VAL A 577 2.29 31.77 10.82
CA VAL A 577 3.38 32.67 10.41
C VAL A 577 3.29 34.00 11.15
N ALA A 578 2.10 34.61 11.21
CA ALA A 578 1.89 35.85 11.93
C ALA A 578 2.29 35.77 13.41
N GLY A 579 1.83 34.69 14.08
CA GLY A 579 2.24 34.43 15.46
C GLY A 579 3.74 34.21 15.66
N LYS A 580 4.36 33.46 14.76
CA LYS A 580 5.82 33.24 14.77
C LYS A 580 6.59 34.53 14.58
N MET A 581 6.07 35.47 13.78
CA MET A 581 6.69 36.80 13.55
C MET A 581 6.34 37.81 14.67
N GLY A 582 5.71 37.35 15.77
CA GLY A 582 5.40 38.20 16.93
C GLY A 582 4.18 39.11 16.76
N GLN A 583 3.35 38.88 15.75
CA GLN A 583 2.08 39.59 15.60
C GLN A 583 1.06 39.11 16.64
N PRO A 584 0.25 39.99 17.23
CA PRO A 584 -0.74 39.61 18.23
C PRO A 584 -1.83 38.71 17.62
N ILE A 585 -1.97 37.52 18.16
CA ILE A 585 -3.09 36.60 17.86
C ILE A 585 -4.12 36.72 18.96
N ALA A 586 -5.39 36.71 18.60
CA ALA A 586 -6.49 36.75 19.55
C ALA A 586 -6.40 35.54 20.50
N LYS A 587 -6.14 35.85 21.77
CA LYS A 587 -6.09 34.86 22.84
C LYS A 587 -7.47 34.56 23.36
N LEU A 588 -7.75 33.27 23.65
CA LEU A 588 -9.03 32.83 24.15
C LEU A 588 -9.13 33.02 25.67
N ASP A 589 -8.15 32.51 26.40
CA ASP A 589 -8.07 32.56 27.85
C ASP A 589 -6.62 32.27 28.31
N PRO A 590 -6.15 33.00 29.37
CA PRO A 590 -4.81 32.79 29.92
C PRO A 590 -4.50 31.37 30.40
N SER A 591 -5.51 30.60 30.81
CA SER A 591 -5.35 29.22 31.29
C SER A 591 -4.92 28.24 30.18
N ILE A 592 -5.28 28.52 28.91
CA ILE A 592 -4.96 27.67 27.78
C ILE A 592 -3.76 28.18 26.97
N ASP A 593 -3.31 29.41 27.20
CA ASP A 593 -2.15 29.99 26.52
C ASP A 593 -0.88 29.12 26.59
N PRO A 594 -0.51 28.51 27.73
CA PRO A 594 0.65 27.63 27.79
C PRO A 594 0.57 26.41 26.89
N ILE A 595 -0.64 25.87 26.69
CA ILE A 595 -0.90 24.70 25.83
C ILE A 595 -0.69 25.07 24.35
N LEU A 596 -1.06 26.28 23.98
CA LEU A 596 -0.98 26.77 22.60
C LEU A 596 0.32 27.55 22.29
N ALA A 597 1.21 27.71 23.27
CA ALA A 597 2.43 28.49 23.11
C ALA A 597 3.31 27.99 21.97
N SER A 598 3.47 26.67 21.85
CA SER A 598 4.30 26.04 20.80
C SER A 598 3.72 26.18 19.38
N THR A 599 2.46 26.59 19.26
CA THR A 599 1.74 26.79 18.00
C THR A 599 1.21 28.23 17.87
N TYR A 600 1.76 29.14 18.62
CA TYR A 600 1.46 30.59 18.59
C TYR A 600 -0.03 30.91 18.77
N GLY A 601 -0.73 30.21 19.67
CA GLY A 601 -2.14 30.45 20.00
C GLY A 601 -3.16 29.71 19.11
N ILE A 602 -2.71 28.79 18.25
CA ILE A 602 -3.59 28.06 17.34
C ILE A 602 -3.63 26.57 17.74
N ILE A 603 -4.83 25.95 17.73
CA ILE A 603 -4.93 24.49 17.81
C ILE A 603 -4.46 23.88 16.48
N VAL A 604 -3.37 23.10 16.55
CA VAL A 604 -2.81 22.33 15.42
C VAL A 604 -2.93 20.84 15.70
N TYR A 605 -2.77 20.43 16.96
CA TYR A 605 -2.66 19.04 17.36
C TYR A 605 -3.87 18.52 18.14
N GLN A 606 -4.17 17.22 17.95
CA GLN A 606 -5.20 16.53 18.74
C GLN A 606 -4.87 16.53 20.23
N GLU A 607 -3.60 16.42 20.58
CA GLU A 607 -3.10 16.46 21.95
C GLU A 607 -3.42 17.78 22.66
N GLN A 608 -3.42 18.90 21.96
CA GLN A 608 -3.81 20.21 22.51
C GLN A 608 -5.27 20.24 22.90
N ILE A 609 -6.15 19.59 22.12
CA ILE A 609 -7.57 19.48 22.45
C ILE A 609 -7.76 18.69 23.76
N ILE A 610 -7.03 17.57 23.90
CA ILE A 610 -7.05 16.74 25.11
C ILE A 610 -6.54 17.56 26.30
N GLN A 611 -5.42 18.26 26.15
CA GLN A 611 -4.84 19.10 27.20
C GLN A 611 -5.77 20.24 27.62
N ILE A 612 -6.42 20.92 26.67
CA ILE A 612 -7.41 21.97 26.97
C ILE A 612 -8.55 21.39 27.79
N ALA A 613 -9.12 20.24 27.38
CA ALA A 613 -10.20 19.60 28.14
C ALA A 613 -9.78 19.21 29.57
N GLN A 614 -8.55 18.77 29.76
CA GLN A 614 -8.00 18.44 31.09
C GLN A 614 -7.79 19.69 31.96
N PHE A 615 -7.09 20.70 31.44
CA PHE A 615 -6.74 21.88 32.26
C PHE A 615 -7.92 22.81 32.50
N PHE A 616 -8.70 23.07 31.46
CA PHE A 616 -9.82 24.00 31.49
C PHE A 616 -11.06 23.40 32.14
N ALA A 617 -11.42 22.15 31.79
CA ALA A 617 -12.64 21.50 32.32
C ALA A 617 -12.33 20.39 33.33
N GLY A 618 -11.11 20.18 33.77
CA GLY A 618 -10.76 19.17 34.76
C GLY A 618 -11.06 17.72 34.36
N MET A 619 -11.27 17.45 33.06
CA MET A 619 -11.56 16.10 32.59
C MET A 619 -10.35 15.17 32.78
N SER A 620 -10.60 13.88 33.02
CA SER A 620 -9.53 12.90 33.02
C SER A 620 -8.94 12.79 31.60
N PRO A 621 -7.64 12.44 31.44
CA PRO A 621 -7.02 12.29 30.11
C PRO A 621 -7.80 11.32 29.20
N ALA A 622 -8.31 10.23 29.77
CA ALA A 622 -9.10 9.24 29.06
C ALA A 622 -10.42 9.84 28.53
N ARG A 623 -11.16 10.58 29.37
CA ARG A 623 -12.42 11.25 28.96
C ARG A 623 -12.19 12.38 27.97
N ALA A 624 -11.09 13.12 28.12
CA ALA A 624 -10.69 14.17 27.17
C ALA A 624 -10.41 13.61 25.77
N ASP A 625 -9.79 12.42 25.64
CA ASP A 625 -9.65 11.75 24.32
C ASP A 625 -11.00 11.27 23.78
N VAL A 626 -11.88 10.80 24.63
CA VAL A 626 -13.27 10.43 24.23
C VAL A 626 -14.01 11.67 23.68
N LEU A 627 -13.87 12.85 24.31
CA LEU A 627 -14.45 14.11 23.80
C LEU A 627 -13.93 14.42 22.39
N ARG A 628 -12.62 14.41 22.20
CA ARG A 628 -11.99 14.64 20.90
C ARG A 628 -12.51 13.65 19.85
N TRP A 629 -12.60 12.36 20.20
CA TRP A 629 -13.05 11.30 19.31
C TRP A 629 -14.51 11.46 18.92
N ALA A 630 -15.38 11.77 19.92
CA ALA A 630 -16.81 11.96 19.70
C ALA A 630 -17.11 13.13 18.75
N ILE A 631 -16.36 14.24 18.87
CA ILE A 631 -16.47 15.38 17.95
C ILE A 631 -16.04 14.93 16.53
N SER A 632 -14.86 14.32 16.37
CA SER A 632 -14.32 13.93 15.06
C SER A 632 -15.18 12.88 14.33
N LYS A 633 -15.84 11.98 15.05
CA LYS A 633 -16.72 10.93 14.48
C LYS A 633 -18.19 11.37 14.37
N LYS A 634 -18.56 12.55 14.89
CA LYS A 634 -19.94 13.07 14.92
C LYS A 634 -20.92 12.08 15.54
N SER A 635 -20.48 11.40 16.61
CA SER A 635 -21.30 10.43 17.36
C SER A 635 -22.24 11.18 18.29
N PHE A 636 -23.46 11.47 17.84
CA PHE A 636 -24.44 12.29 18.56
C PHE A 636 -24.73 11.81 19.99
N GLN A 637 -24.86 10.51 20.21
CA GLN A 637 -25.19 9.95 21.54
C GLN A 637 -24.05 10.18 22.56
N LEU A 638 -22.81 9.94 22.16
CA LEU A 638 -21.64 10.09 23.01
C LEU A 638 -21.29 11.56 23.20
N LEU A 639 -21.46 12.38 22.14
CA LEU A 639 -21.13 13.79 22.14
C LEU A 639 -21.91 14.57 23.20
N ASP A 640 -23.22 14.32 23.33
CA ASP A 640 -24.06 15.02 24.32
C ASP A 640 -23.60 14.76 25.77
N SER A 641 -23.21 13.54 26.07
CA SER A 641 -22.72 13.16 27.41
C SER A 641 -21.37 13.83 27.74
N VAL A 642 -20.40 13.76 26.85
CA VAL A 642 -19.05 14.33 27.10
C VAL A 642 -19.05 15.86 27.02
N LYS A 643 -19.98 16.46 26.29
CA LYS A 643 -20.20 17.90 26.22
C LYS A 643 -20.71 18.42 27.56
N LYS A 644 -21.71 17.75 28.16
CA LYS A 644 -22.21 18.07 29.51
C LYS A 644 -21.10 17.98 30.55
N GLU A 645 -20.27 16.94 30.48
CA GLU A 645 -19.15 16.75 31.39
C GLU A 645 -18.14 17.91 31.28
N PHE A 646 -17.82 18.35 30.03
CA PHE A 646 -16.94 19.49 29.80
C PHE A 646 -17.48 20.79 30.46
N PHE A 647 -18.75 21.11 30.24
CA PHE A 647 -19.34 22.32 30.81
C PHE A 647 -19.41 22.28 32.34
N LEU A 648 -19.83 21.17 32.94
CA LEU A 648 -19.86 20.98 34.39
C LEU A 648 -18.43 21.10 34.97
N GLY A 649 -17.45 20.47 34.35
CA GLY A 649 -16.07 20.56 34.81
C GLY A 649 -15.49 21.97 34.68
N ALA A 650 -15.78 22.70 33.61
CA ALA A 650 -15.39 24.10 33.45
C ALA A 650 -16.01 24.99 34.55
N GLN A 651 -17.29 24.82 34.87
CA GLN A 651 -17.97 25.52 35.94
C GLN A 651 -17.33 25.22 37.31
N GLN A 652 -17.01 23.97 37.61
CA GLN A 652 -16.29 23.56 38.82
C GLN A 652 -14.90 24.18 38.94
N LYS A 653 -14.26 24.47 37.83
CA LYS A 653 -12.97 25.19 37.79
C LYS A 653 -13.11 26.70 37.89
N GLY A 654 -14.33 27.22 37.99
CA GLY A 654 -14.63 28.64 38.16
C GLY A 654 -14.74 29.44 36.86
N HIS A 655 -14.79 28.78 35.72
CA HIS A 655 -14.98 29.48 34.44
C HIS A 655 -16.46 29.84 34.22
N SER A 656 -16.71 31.00 33.58
CA SER A 656 -18.06 31.40 33.21
C SER A 656 -18.62 30.52 32.09
N GLN A 657 -19.94 30.39 32.01
CA GLN A 657 -20.61 29.65 30.96
C GLN A 657 -20.25 30.20 29.56
N GLU A 658 -20.22 31.52 29.37
CA GLU A 658 -19.87 32.19 28.14
C GLU A 658 -18.44 31.80 27.66
N LEU A 659 -17.48 31.81 28.61
CA LEU A 659 -16.09 31.42 28.30
C LEU A 659 -16.03 29.94 27.95
N ALA A 660 -16.74 29.08 28.69
CA ALA A 660 -16.79 27.64 28.40
C ALA A 660 -17.38 27.34 27.01
N GLU A 661 -18.45 28.08 26.63
CA GLU A 661 -19.02 27.96 25.28
C GLU A 661 -18.05 28.39 24.19
N ARG A 662 -17.34 29.50 24.39
CA ARG A 662 -16.30 29.97 23.42
C ARG A 662 -15.18 28.96 23.26
N VAL A 663 -14.67 28.44 24.37
CA VAL A 663 -13.59 27.42 24.34
C VAL A 663 -14.08 26.13 23.67
N TYR A 664 -15.32 25.70 24.00
CA TYR A 664 -15.88 24.50 23.35
C TYR A 664 -16.07 24.69 21.83
N GLN A 665 -16.63 25.82 21.41
CA GLN A 665 -16.76 26.14 19.97
C GLN A 665 -15.40 26.18 19.25
N TYR A 666 -14.37 26.66 19.95
CA TYR A 666 -13.01 26.65 19.43
C TYR A 666 -12.48 25.24 19.26
N ILE A 667 -12.68 24.36 20.26
CA ILE A 667 -12.35 22.93 20.16
C ILE A 667 -13.13 22.28 19.01
N GLU A 668 -14.44 22.51 18.93
CA GLU A 668 -15.30 21.91 17.90
C GLU A 668 -14.87 22.31 16.49
N LYS A 669 -14.53 23.57 16.28
CA LYS A 669 -14.02 24.06 14.99
C LYS A 669 -12.74 23.36 14.55
N PHE A 670 -11.85 23.04 15.48
CA PHE A 670 -10.54 22.48 15.18
C PHE A 670 -10.44 20.96 15.39
N ALA A 671 -11.43 20.32 16.00
CA ALA A 671 -11.38 18.88 16.29
C ALA A 671 -11.37 18.00 15.03
N ASP A 672 -12.04 18.43 13.96
CA ASP A 672 -12.01 17.75 12.65
C ASP A 672 -10.65 17.91 11.94
N TYR A 673 -9.88 18.95 12.30
CA TYR A 673 -8.66 19.35 11.63
C TYR A 673 -7.39 19.09 12.45
N GLY A 674 -7.51 18.75 13.74
CA GLY A 674 -6.36 18.44 14.61
C GLY A 674 -5.54 17.26 14.07
N PHE A 675 -4.21 17.42 14.00
CA PHE A 675 -3.31 16.35 13.57
C PHE A 675 -2.76 15.60 14.78
N ASN A 676 -2.45 14.30 14.59
CA ASN A 676 -1.78 13.52 15.63
C ASN A 676 -0.33 14.02 15.77
N LYS A 677 -0.01 14.68 16.89
CA LYS A 677 1.32 15.27 17.15
C LYS A 677 2.40 14.20 17.18
N SER A 678 2.13 13.03 17.79
CA SER A 678 3.11 11.95 17.89
C SER A 678 3.54 11.44 16.51
N HIS A 679 2.60 11.32 15.55
CA HIS A 679 2.90 10.99 14.16
C HIS A 679 3.72 12.10 13.49
N ALA A 680 3.33 13.37 13.67
CA ALA A 680 4.03 14.51 13.08
C ALA A 680 5.47 14.62 13.56
N VAL A 681 5.73 14.40 14.85
CA VAL A 681 7.08 14.43 15.44
C VAL A 681 7.98 13.37 14.80
N ALA A 682 7.51 12.12 14.75
CA ALA A 682 8.28 11.02 14.18
C ALA A 682 8.66 11.28 12.72
N TYR A 683 7.69 11.75 11.92
CA TYR A 683 7.90 12.03 10.51
C TYR A 683 8.72 13.28 10.25
N ALA A 684 8.62 14.30 11.11
CA ALA A 684 9.46 15.47 11.08
C ALA A 684 10.94 15.13 11.40
N MET A 685 11.17 14.24 12.37
CA MET A 685 12.53 13.73 12.67
C MET A 685 13.14 13.06 11.44
N LEU A 686 12.39 12.21 10.74
CA LEU A 686 12.85 11.54 9.53
C LEU A 686 13.14 12.55 8.41
N ALA A 687 12.23 13.50 8.18
CA ALA A 687 12.38 14.57 7.18
C ALA A 687 13.62 15.45 7.48
N TYR A 688 13.82 15.80 8.73
CA TYR A 688 14.95 16.63 9.15
C TYR A 688 16.29 15.90 8.98
N ARG A 689 16.35 14.60 9.30
CA ARG A 689 17.54 13.75 9.06
C ARG A 689 17.91 13.70 7.58
N LEU A 690 16.92 13.51 6.68
CA LEU A 690 17.14 13.57 5.23
C LEU A 690 17.62 14.95 4.78
N ALA A 691 17.01 16.03 5.30
CA ALA A 691 17.41 17.40 5.01
C ALA A 691 18.86 17.68 5.49
N TYR A 692 19.23 17.20 6.67
CA TYR A 692 20.58 17.30 7.20
C TYR A 692 21.61 16.61 6.30
N LEU A 693 21.31 15.39 5.87
CA LEU A 693 22.19 14.66 4.97
C LEU A 693 22.29 15.33 3.60
N LYS A 694 21.19 15.85 3.07
CA LYS A 694 21.19 16.62 1.83
C LYS A 694 22.03 17.90 1.92
N ALA A 695 21.97 18.61 3.06
CA ALA A 695 22.72 19.83 3.28
C ALA A 695 24.23 19.58 3.47
N ARG A 696 24.61 18.47 4.11
CA ARG A 696 25.98 18.16 4.49
C ARG A 696 26.71 17.22 3.52
N PHE A 697 25.97 16.35 2.84
CA PHE A 697 26.47 15.31 1.92
C PHE A 697 25.61 15.26 0.65
N PRO A 698 25.57 16.35 -0.14
CA PRO A 698 24.65 16.46 -1.26
C PRO A 698 24.91 15.43 -2.38
N VAL A 699 26.17 15.08 -2.64
CA VAL A 699 26.50 14.11 -3.71
C VAL A 699 25.97 12.72 -3.34
N GLU A 700 26.23 12.25 -2.14
CA GLU A 700 25.77 10.98 -1.60
C GLU A 700 24.24 10.96 -1.51
N PHE A 701 23.61 12.09 -1.16
CA PHE A 701 22.16 12.22 -1.16
C PHE A 701 21.58 12.02 -2.59
N TYR A 702 22.13 12.72 -3.61
CA TYR A 702 21.64 12.58 -4.97
C TYR A 702 21.92 11.20 -5.55
N THR A 703 23.05 10.58 -5.24
CA THR A 703 23.33 9.18 -5.61
C THR A 703 22.24 8.25 -5.08
N ALA A 704 21.95 8.31 -3.79
CA ALA A 704 20.98 7.45 -3.13
C ALA A 704 19.54 7.68 -3.64
N ILE A 705 19.13 8.95 -3.79
CA ILE A 705 17.75 9.26 -4.19
C ILE A 705 17.48 8.92 -5.66
N ILE A 706 18.45 9.10 -6.55
CA ILE A 706 18.35 8.68 -7.95
C ILE A 706 18.24 7.15 -8.02
N ASN A 707 19.09 6.42 -7.28
CA ASN A 707 19.06 4.96 -7.23
C ASN A 707 17.73 4.42 -6.72
N SER A 708 17.10 5.13 -5.80
CA SER A 708 15.78 4.78 -5.30
C SER A 708 14.64 5.11 -6.27
N SER A 709 14.91 5.77 -7.42
CA SER A 709 13.90 6.31 -8.35
C SER A 709 14.11 5.84 -9.80
N LEU A 710 14.87 4.75 -10.00
CA LEU A 710 15.22 4.27 -11.34
C LEU A 710 14.00 3.88 -12.20
N ASP A 711 12.87 3.63 -11.59
CA ASP A 711 11.58 3.38 -12.22
C ASP A 711 10.84 4.65 -12.69
N SER A 712 11.32 5.85 -12.33
CA SER A 712 10.66 7.13 -12.61
C SER A 712 11.58 8.15 -13.31
N PRO A 713 11.63 8.15 -14.65
CA PRO A 713 12.46 9.11 -15.40
C PRO A 713 12.18 10.58 -15.05
N THR A 714 10.93 10.92 -14.76
CA THR A 714 10.54 12.28 -14.37
C THR A 714 11.19 12.70 -13.06
N MET A 715 11.20 11.82 -12.05
CA MET A 715 11.84 12.09 -10.76
C MET A 715 13.36 12.22 -10.92
N ILE A 716 13.98 11.31 -11.67
CA ILE A 716 15.43 11.36 -11.96
C ILE A 716 15.80 12.68 -12.61
N ARG A 717 15.03 13.13 -13.61
CA ARG A 717 15.26 14.42 -14.28
C ARG A 717 15.24 15.58 -13.30
N ASN A 718 14.26 15.61 -12.40
CA ASN A 718 14.16 16.66 -11.39
C ASN A 718 15.38 16.66 -10.46
N TYR A 719 15.84 15.49 -10.00
CA TYR A 719 17.02 15.38 -9.14
C TYR A 719 18.32 15.76 -9.85
N ILE A 720 18.48 15.37 -11.13
CA ILE A 720 19.64 15.76 -11.96
C ILE A 720 19.65 17.29 -12.13
N ASN A 721 18.53 17.90 -12.45
CA ASN A 721 18.45 19.36 -12.64
C ASN A 721 18.78 20.10 -11.35
N GLU A 722 18.30 19.62 -10.21
CA GLU A 722 18.61 20.20 -8.91
C GLU A 722 20.08 19.98 -8.54
N ALA A 723 20.66 18.80 -8.78
CA ALA A 723 22.07 18.52 -8.57
C ALA A 723 22.96 19.45 -9.42
N LYS A 724 22.62 19.64 -10.70
CA LYS A 724 23.30 20.60 -11.60
C LYS A 724 23.25 22.04 -11.05
N SER A 725 22.13 22.47 -10.48
CA SER A 725 22.01 23.82 -9.87
C SER A 725 22.93 24.01 -8.67
N LYS A 726 23.40 22.92 -8.07
CA LYS A 726 24.37 22.87 -6.95
C LYS A 726 25.80 22.57 -7.42
N SER A 727 26.08 22.69 -8.71
CA SER A 727 27.38 22.40 -9.33
C SER A 727 27.84 20.94 -9.16
N ILE A 728 26.89 20.00 -8.99
CA ILE A 728 27.16 18.57 -9.01
C ILE A 728 27.00 18.09 -10.43
N LEU A 729 28.11 17.69 -11.06
CA LEU A 729 28.11 17.19 -12.43
C LEU A 729 27.45 15.81 -12.50
N THR A 730 26.51 15.66 -13.41
CA THR A 730 25.90 14.36 -13.72
C THR A 730 26.30 13.93 -15.12
N LEU A 731 26.89 12.76 -15.23
CA LEU A 731 27.33 12.15 -16.49
C LEU A 731 26.33 11.05 -16.89
N GLY A 732 26.12 10.93 -18.19
CA GLY A 732 25.34 9.82 -18.77
C GLY A 732 25.96 8.46 -18.49
N PRO A 733 25.27 7.35 -18.86
CA PRO A 733 25.80 6.01 -18.75
C PRO A 733 27.16 5.88 -19.45
N ASP A 734 28.06 5.11 -18.89
CA ASP A 734 29.40 4.86 -19.43
C ASP A 734 29.66 3.36 -19.52
N ILE A 735 30.06 2.88 -20.72
CA ILE A 735 30.24 1.44 -20.96
C ILE A 735 31.37 0.83 -20.13
N VAL A 736 32.33 1.63 -19.66
CA VAL A 736 33.48 1.19 -18.86
C VAL A 736 33.16 1.25 -17.36
N ASN A 737 32.56 2.37 -16.90
CA ASN A 737 32.50 2.68 -15.47
C ASN A 737 31.12 2.47 -14.84
N SER A 738 30.01 2.65 -15.61
CA SER A 738 28.68 2.54 -15.03
C SER A 738 28.35 1.14 -14.54
N LEU A 739 27.65 1.09 -13.39
CA LEU A 739 27.07 -0.12 -12.82
C LEU A 739 25.56 -0.21 -13.16
N ASP A 740 24.84 -1.06 -12.46
CA ASP A 740 23.36 -1.13 -12.47
C ASP A 740 22.71 -0.03 -11.63
N THR A 741 23.49 0.69 -10.83
CA THR A 741 23.11 1.82 -10.01
C THR A 741 23.95 3.05 -10.33
N THR A 742 23.46 4.26 -10.02
CA THR A 742 24.24 5.50 -10.08
C THR A 742 25.38 5.41 -9.09
N ILE A 743 26.56 5.82 -9.51
CA ILE A 743 27.76 5.85 -8.67
C ILE A 743 28.29 7.27 -8.49
N ASN A 744 28.87 7.52 -7.32
CA ASN A 744 29.64 8.73 -7.04
C ASN A 744 31.10 8.49 -7.38
N GLN A 745 31.62 9.17 -8.39
CA GLN A 745 33.02 9.13 -8.78
C GLN A 745 33.60 10.54 -8.79
N ASN A 746 34.54 10.82 -7.90
CA ASN A 746 35.19 12.14 -7.78
C ASN A 746 34.17 13.30 -7.61
N LYS A 747 33.13 13.09 -6.79
CA LYS A 747 32.01 14.03 -6.55
C LYS A 747 31.12 14.27 -7.78
N ASN A 748 31.22 13.45 -8.82
CA ASN A 748 30.33 13.46 -9.98
C ASN A 748 29.39 12.24 -9.91
N LEU A 749 28.18 12.41 -10.41
CA LEU A 749 27.23 11.31 -10.55
C LEU A 749 27.39 10.68 -11.94
N ILE A 750 27.55 9.38 -11.99
CA ILE A 750 27.52 8.61 -13.24
C ILE A 750 26.27 7.75 -13.25
N LEU A 751 25.40 7.96 -14.22
CA LEU A 751 24.13 7.22 -14.33
C LEU A 751 24.35 5.74 -14.67
N PRO A 752 23.45 4.86 -14.25
CA PRO A 752 23.57 3.42 -14.46
C PRO A 752 23.35 3.01 -15.93
N LEU A 753 23.91 1.86 -16.30
CA LEU A 753 23.62 1.25 -17.62
C LEU A 753 22.15 0.82 -17.74
N THR A 754 21.52 0.44 -16.64
CA THR A 754 20.12 -0.03 -16.60
C THR A 754 19.09 1.04 -16.93
N ILE A 755 19.48 2.33 -16.95
CA ILE A 755 18.61 3.41 -17.41
C ILE A 755 18.39 3.41 -18.91
N VAL A 756 19.30 2.73 -19.67
CA VAL A 756 19.25 2.66 -21.11
C VAL A 756 18.19 1.65 -21.54
N LYS A 757 17.29 2.06 -22.39
CA LYS A 757 16.20 1.22 -22.92
C LYS A 757 16.74 -0.06 -23.57
N GLY A 758 16.26 -1.19 -23.09
CA GLY A 758 16.73 -2.51 -23.53
C GLY A 758 17.85 -3.11 -22.67
N VAL A 759 18.43 -2.33 -21.73
CA VAL A 759 19.43 -2.83 -20.78
C VAL A 759 18.72 -3.22 -19.48
N GLY A 760 18.05 -4.36 -19.46
CA GLY A 760 17.59 -5.00 -18.22
C GLY A 760 18.72 -5.77 -17.53
N GLN A 761 18.40 -6.40 -16.38
CA GLN A 761 19.39 -7.11 -15.55
C GLN A 761 20.19 -8.17 -16.33
N ALA A 762 19.55 -8.90 -17.24
CA ALA A 762 20.22 -9.91 -18.07
C ALA A 762 21.26 -9.29 -19.04
N ALA A 763 20.92 -8.15 -19.66
CA ALA A 763 21.86 -7.43 -20.54
C ALA A 763 23.00 -6.80 -19.73
N TYR A 764 22.70 -6.21 -18.58
CA TYR A 764 23.70 -5.70 -17.65
C TYR A 764 24.70 -6.78 -17.22
N SER A 765 24.21 -7.96 -16.79
CA SER A 765 25.07 -9.08 -16.40
C SER A 765 26.03 -9.51 -17.54
N LYS A 766 25.56 -9.51 -18.79
CA LYS A 766 26.40 -9.78 -19.95
C LYS A 766 27.48 -8.70 -20.15
N ILE A 767 27.15 -7.42 -19.95
CA ILE A 767 28.13 -6.33 -20.07
C ILE A 767 29.23 -6.49 -19.01
N ILE A 768 28.85 -6.83 -17.77
CA ILE A 768 29.81 -7.07 -16.67
C ILE A 768 30.70 -8.28 -17.02
N GLN A 769 30.12 -9.36 -17.54
CA GLN A 769 30.88 -10.52 -18.02
C GLN A 769 31.87 -10.14 -19.16
N ALA A 770 31.44 -9.31 -20.11
CA ALA A 770 32.31 -8.82 -21.19
C ALA A 770 33.50 -8.03 -20.64
N ARG A 771 33.31 -7.16 -19.63
CA ARG A 771 34.36 -6.41 -18.94
C ARG A 771 35.39 -7.33 -18.25
N GLN A 772 34.92 -8.45 -17.70
CA GLN A 772 35.79 -9.45 -17.04
C GLN A 772 36.59 -10.27 -18.06
N LEU A 773 35.99 -10.59 -19.21
CA LEU A 773 36.66 -11.38 -20.27
C LEU A 773 37.77 -10.62 -20.98
N LYS A 774 37.55 -9.36 -21.30
CA LYS A 774 38.53 -8.49 -21.97
C LYS A 774 38.49 -7.09 -21.35
N PRO A 775 39.64 -6.50 -20.98
CA PRO A 775 39.68 -5.10 -20.55
C PRO A 775 39.20 -4.19 -21.68
N PHE A 776 38.28 -3.24 -21.36
CA PHE A 776 37.69 -2.30 -22.31
C PHE A 776 38.69 -1.15 -22.65
N LYS A 777 39.80 -1.50 -23.36
CA LYS A 777 40.86 -0.56 -23.70
C LYS A 777 40.66 0.12 -25.07
N SER A 778 39.93 -0.48 -25.97
CA SER A 778 39.65 0.06 -27.28
C SER A 778 38.22 -0.27 -27.70
N LEU A 779 37.67 0.52 -28.63
CA LEU A 779 36.32 0.31 -29.15
C LEU A 779 36.14 -1.11 -29.72
N LEU A 780 37.14 -1.58 -30.46
CA LEU A 780 37.08 -2.90 -31.09
C LEU A 780 37.01 -4.01 -30.05
N THR A 781 37.89 -3.98 -29.05
CA THR A 781 37.89 -4.97 -27.96
C THR A 781 36.57 -5.00 -27.21
N ILE A 782 35.88 -3.84 -27.07
CA ILE A 782 34.56 -3.78 -26.44
C ILE A 782 33.52 -4.48 -27.31
N ILE A 783 33.44 -4.14 -28.61
CA ILE A 783 32.46 -4.73 -29.53
C ILE A 783 32.62 -6.25 -29.61
N GLU A 784 33.87 -6.73 -29.70
CA GLU A 784 34.19 -8.16 -29.68
C GLU A 784 33.73 -8.82 -28.38
N ALA A 785 34.07 -8.25 -27.25
CA ALA A 785 33.67 -8.80 -25.94
C ALA A 785 32.13 -8.85 -25.76
N LEU A 786 31.41 -7.82 -26.22
CA LEU A 786 29.97 -7.81 -26.25
C LEU A 786 29.37 -8.90 -27.15
N LYS A 787 30.02 -9.20 -28.28
CA LYS A 787 29.60 -10.31 -29.15
C LYS A 787 29.90 -11.68 -28.55
N ILE A 788 31.04 -11.87 -27.88
CA ILE A 788 31.37 -13.13 -27.17
C ILE A 788 30.24 -13.48 -26.17
N VAL A 789 29.77 -12.50 -25.39
CA VAL A 789 28.70 -12.72 -24.42
C VAL A 789 27.30 -12.71 -25.04
N LYS A 790 27.19 -12.64 -26.35
CA LYS A 790 25.92 -12.63 -27.10
C LYS A 790 24.98 -11.52 -26.64
N LEU A 791 25.51 -10.31 -26.47
CA LEU A 791 24.67 -9.12 -26.30
C LEU A 791 24.01 -8.79 -27.65
N SER A 792 22.71 -8.44 -27.64
CA SER A 792 22.00 -8.15 -28.88
C SER A 792 22.49 -6.84 -29.53
N ASP A 793 22.49 -6.79 -30.87
CA ASP A 793 22.90 -5.61 -31.62
C ASP A 793 22.01 -4.40 -31.33
N SER A 794 20.71 -4.61 -31.06
CA SER A 794 19.81 -3.53 -30.73
C SER A 794 20.14 -2.90 -29.36
N VAL A 795 20.58 -3.69 -28.38
CA VAL A 795 21.04 -3.17 -27.07
C VAL A 795 22.35 -2.41 -27.25
N THR A 796 23.28 -2.93 -28.04
CA THR A 796 24.54 -2.22 -28.38
C THR A 796 24.24 -0.87 -29.05
N GLN A 797 23.28 -0.83 -29.97
CA GLN A 797 22.86 0.40 -30.64
C GLN A 797 22.22 1.40 -29.63
N SER A 798 21.40 0.92 -28.69
CA SER A 798 20.83 1.75 -27.66
C SER A 798 21.90 2.37 -26.75
N LEU A 799 22.91 1.61 -26.37
CA LEU A 799 24.07 2.08 -25.60
C LEU A 799 24.88 3.16 -26.36
N VAL A 800 25.08 2.99 -27.68
CA VAL A 800 25.74 4.01 -28.50
C VAL A 800 24.92 5.28 -28.57
N LYS A 801 23.60 5.18 -28.80
CA LYS A 801 22.67 6.32 -28.77
C LYS A 801 22.64 7.03 -27.43
N ALA A 802 22.76 6.29 -26.33
CA ALA A 802 22.84 6.85 -24.96
C ALA A 802 24.21 7.47 -24.62
N ASP A 803 25.11 7.60 -25.59
CA ASP A 803 26.47 8.12 -25.44
C ASP A 803 27.35 7.33 -24.47
N ALA A 804 27.07 6.05 -24.29
CA ALA A 804 27.81 5.20 -23.33
C ALA A 804 29.28 4.92 -23.79
N PHE A 805 29.63 5.19 -25.03
CA PHE A 805 30.96 5.01 -25.59
C PHE A 805 31.75 6.31 -25.79
N ARG A 806 31.28 7.44 -25.18
CA ARG A 806 31.85 8.80 -25.38
C ARG A 806 33.35 8.90 -25.12
N THR A 807 33.90 8.04 -24.27
CA THR A 807 35.35 7.98 -23.99
C THR A 807 36.18 7.47 -25.15
N PHE A 808 35.59 6.77 -26.11
CA PHE A 808 36.29 6.17 -27.26
C PHE A 808 35.99 6.94 -28.54
N LEU A 809 34.75 7.29 -28.79
CA LEU A 809 34.31 7.91 -30.05
C LEU A 809 32.97 8.64 -29.84
N ASN A 810 32.75 9.74 -30.56
CA ASN A 810 31.43 10.40 -30.52
C ASN A 810 30.35 9.49 -31.13
N SER A 811 29.13 9.57 -30.60
CA SER A 811 28.06 8.65 -30.99
C SER A 811 27.59 8.79 -32.42
N THR A 812 27.78 9.95 -33.08
CA THR A 812 27.45 10.15 -34.50
C THR A 812 28.37 9.29 -35.35
N THR A 813 29.67 9.37 -35.13
CA THR A 813 30.68 8.55 -35.81
C THR A 813 30.48 7.05 -35.54
N LEU A 814 30.22 6.70 -34.27
CA LEU A 814 30.05 5.32 -33.88
C LEU A 814 28.76 4.72 -34.49
N MET A 815 27.65 5.44 -34.50
CA MET A 815 26.43 4.97 -35.16
C MET A 815 26.59 4.75 -36.63
N HIS A 816 27.36 5.60 -37.34
CA HIS A 816 27.63 5.44 -38.74
C HIS A 816 28.43 4.15 -39.05
N ASN A 817 29.40 3.84 -38.21
CA ASN A 817 30.28 2.67 -38.40
C ASN A 817 29.79 1.40 -37.69
N LEU A 818 28.75 1.48 -36.89
CA LEU A 818 28.35 0.39 -35.99
C LEU A 818 28.05 -0.91 -36.71
N SER A 819 27.35 -0.86 -37.84
CA SER A 819 27.01 -2.06 -38.64
C SER A 819 28.25 -2.76 -39.16
N LYS A 820 29.29 -2.00 -39.60
CA LYS A 820 30.57 -2.54 -40.06
C LYS A 820 31.31 -3.22 -38.90
N LEU A 821 31.37 -2.58 -37.74
CA LEU A 821 32.04 -3.10 -36.54
C LEU A 821 31.35 -4.37 -35.99
N LEU A 822 30.03 -4.40 -35.95
CA LEU A 822 29.26 -5.56 -35.52
C LEU A 822 29.45 -6.76 -36.49
N ARG A 823 29.48 -6.49 -37.81
CA ARG A 823 29.74 -7.51 -38.83
C ARG A 823 31.14 -8.06 -38.65
N TYR A 824 32.17 -7.22 -38.55
CA TYR A 824 33.54 -7.63 -38.29
C TYR A 824 33.63 -8.53 -37.06
N ALA A 825 33.15 -8.08 -35.92
CA ALA A 825 33.18 -8.86 -34.69
C ALA A 825 32.46 -10.22 -34.81
N SER A 826 31.43 -10.30 -35.66
CA SER A 826 30.75 -11.58 -35.94
C SER A 826 31.61 -12.51 -36.87
N MET A 827 32.39 -11.95 -37.79
CA MET A 827 33.25 -12.72 -38.71
C MET A 827 34.48 -13.29 -38.00
N VAL A 828 35.08 -12.53 -37.09
CA VAL A 828 36.29 -12.97 -36.36
C VAL A 828 35.97 -13.86 -35.15
N LEU A 829 34.71 -14.05 -34.82
CA LEU A 829 34.30 -14.86 -33.67
C LEU A 829 34.01 -16.30 -34.09
N VAL A 830 34.93 -17.24 -33.78
CA VAL A 830 34.77 -18.68 -34.01
C VAL A 830 34.85 -19.41 -32.68
N ASP A 831 33.84 -20.24 -32.37
CA ASP A 831 33.74 -21.03 -31.14
C ASP A 831 33.97 -20.22 -29.85
N GLY A 832 33.46 -18.98 -29.84
CA GLY A 832 33.57 -18.07 -28.70
C GLY A 832 34.95 -17.43 -28.50
N LYS A 833 35.86 -17.62 -29.44
CA LYS A 833 37.22 -17.01 -29.47
C LYS A 833 37.37 -16.09 -30.67
N VAL A 834 38.08 -14.99 -30.47
CA VAL A 834 38.39 -14.04 -31.54
C VAL A 834 39.63 -14.56 -32.32
N GLN A 835 39.46 -14.70 -33.60
CA GLN A 835 40.52 -15.05 -34.56
C GLN A 835 40.73 -13.86 -35.51
N GLU A 836 41.66 -12.98 -35.19
CA GLU A 836 41.88 -11.70 -35.89
C GLU A 836 42.24 -11.86 -37.36
N ASN A 837 42.78 -13.02 -37.77
CA ASN A 837 43.20 -13.30 -39.16
C ASN A 837 42.03 -13.58 -40.11
N LEU A 838 40.79 -13.67 -39.65
CA LEU A 838 39.63 -14.03 -40.47
C LEU A 838 38.99 -12.83 -41.21
N ALA A 839 39.29 -11.61 -40.82
CA ALA A 839 38.77 -10.41 -41.47
C ALA A 839 39.69 -9.22 -41.20
N GLU A 840 39.77 -8.28 -42.16
CA GLU A 840 40.46 -7.01 -41.95
C GLU A 840 39.68 -6.10 -41.00
N VAL A 841 40.39 -5.40 -40.10
CA VAL A 841 39.82 -4.42 -39.21
C VAL A 841 39.18 -3.30 -40.03
N PRO A 842 37.89 -3.02 -39.86
CA PRO A 842 37.22 -2.00 -40.65
C PRO A 842 37.75 -0.59 -40.33
N GLU A 843 38.01 0.18 -41.36
CA GLU A 843 38.36 1.58 -41.20
C GLU A 843 37.18 2.38 -40.71
N ILE A 844 37.42 3.24 -39.69
CA ILE A 844 36.40 4.08 -39.05
C ILE A 844 36.34 5.42 -39.78
N GLU A 845 35.29 5.66 -40.52
CA GLU A 845 34.98 6.94 -41.13
C GLU A 845 34.56 7.94 -40.06
N LYS A 846 35.36 8.99 -39.84
CA LYS A 846 35.10 10.01 -38.83
C LYS A 846 34.05 11.00 -39.33
N ILE A 847 32.98 11.17 -38.56
CA ILE A 847 31.88 12.11 -38.84
C ILE A 847 31.87 13.19 -37.75
N PRO A 848 31.68 14.46 -38.11
CA PRO A 848 31.52 15.51 -37.09
C PRO A 848 30.39 15.20 -36.10
N PRO A 849 30.54 15.51 -34.81
CA PRO A 849 29.50 15.29 -33.83
C PRO A 849 28.27 16.13 -34.13
N ASN A 850 27.09 15.49 -34.14
CA ASN A 850 25.80 16.16 -34.27
C ASN A 850 25.12 16.23 -32.88
N ASN A 851 25.36 17.32 -32.18
CA ASN A 851 24.86 17.53 -30.83
C ASN A 851 23.33 17.50 -30.71
N TYR A 852 22.63 17.99 -31.74
CA TYR A 852 21.18 17.95 -31.79
C TYR A 852 20.64 16.52 -31.90
N GLN A 853 21.24 15.73 -32.80
CA GLN A 853 20.88 14.33 -32.96
C GLN A 853 21.23 13.52 -31.72
N GLN A 854 22.37 13.83 -31.08
CA GLN A 854 22.79 13.20 -29.83
C GLN A 854 21.78 13.45 -28.70
N ALA A 855 21.32 14.70 -28.50
CA ALA A 855 20.30 15.03 -27.51
C ALA A 855 18.98 14.26 -27.76
N LYS A 856 18.57 14.11 -29.01
CA LYS A 856 17.42 13.28 -29.38
C LYS A 856 17.61 11.81 -29.01
N TRP A 857 18.76 11.25 -29.30
CA TRP A 857 19.08 9.86 -29.01
C TRP A 857 19.15 9.59 -27.51
N GLU A 858 19.71 10.50 -26.73
CA GLU A 858 19.68 10.40 -25.26
C GLU A 858 18.25 10.30 -24.74
N VAL A 859 17.36 11.21 -25.16
CA VAL A 859 15.96 11.22 -24.73
C VAL A 859 15.22 9.94 -25.22
N GLU A 860 15.48 9.50 -26.46
CA GLU A 860 14.88 8.28 -27.01
C GLU A 860 15.24 7.03 -26.17
N THR A 861 16.50 6.94 -25.72
CA THR A 861 17.05 5.73 -25.10
C THR A 861 17.04 5.76 -23.59
N THR A 862 17.09 6.92 -22.94
CA THR A 862 17.13 7.04 -21.48
C THR A 862 15.92 7.78 -20.89
N SER A 863 15.09 8.41 -21.73
CA SER A 863 14.03 9.36 -21.34
C SER A 863 14.57 10.58 -20.57
N LEU A 864 15.88 10.84 -20.63
CA LEU A 864 16.58 11.94 -19.96
C LEU A 864 17.44 12.69 -20.97
N GLN A 865 17.70 13.95 -20.69
CA GLN A 865 18.76 14.72 -21.35
C GLN A 865 19.80 15.07 -20.28
N VAL A 866 20.92 14.41 -20.31
CA VAL A 866 22.04 14.59 -19.36
C VAL A 866 23.09 15.53 -19.92
N SER A 867 23.34 15.42 -21.21
CA SER A 867 24.24 16.33 -21.93
C SER A 867 23.72 17.77 -21.92
N ASN A 868 24.63 18.71 -22.06
CA ASN A 868 24.27 20.11 -22.24
C ASN A 868 24.06 20.46 -23.74
N TYR A 869 23.84 19.46 -24.59
CA TYR A 869 23.58 19.65 -26.00
C TYR A 869 22.19 20.28 -26.21
N PHE A 870 22.10 21.15 -27.19
CA PHE A 870 20.85 21.80 -27.52
C PHE A 870 19.92 20.87 -28.30
N THR A 871 18.66 20.90 -27.98
CA THR A 871 17.59 20.19 -28.70
C THR A 871 17.11 20.97 -29.93
N SER A 872 17.74 22.12 -30.23
CA SER A 872 17.48 23.00 -31.37
C SER A 872 18.75 23.17 -32.19
N PRO A 873 18.64 23.31 -33.51
CA PRO A 873 19.76 23.72 -34.36
C PRO A 873 20.24 25.17 -34.07
N TYR A 874 19.50 25.94 -33.27
CA TYR A 874 19.86 27.29 -32.87
C TYR A 874 20.68 27.27 -31.58
N GLU A 875 21.83 27.97 -31.60
CA GLU A 875 22.76 28.00 -30.46
C GLU A 875 22.32 28.96 -29.36
N GLY A 876 22.40 28.52 -28.12
CA GLY A 876 22.40 29.33 -26.91
C GLY A 876 21.24 29.06 -25.94
N PRO A 877 21.50 28.81 -24.63
CA PRO A 877 20.45 28.71 -23.63
C PRO A 877 20.01 30.10 -23.20
N ILE A 878 18.84 30.52 -23.61
CA ILE A 878 18.18 31.69 -23.01
C ILE A 878 17.34 31.15 -21.85
N LYS A 879 17.67 31.54 -20.63
CA LYS A 879 16.77 31.31 -19.50
C LYS A 879 15.55 32.23 -19.66
N LEU A 880 14.35 31.66 -19.63
CA LEU A 880 13.10 32.43 -19.72
C LEU A 880 13.03 33.61 -18.73
N ILE A 881 13.66 33.45 -17.55
CA ILE A 881 13.73 34.52 -16.53
C ILE A 881 14.55 35.73 -16.95
N ASN A 882 15.38 35.59 -17.97
CA ASN A 882 16.26 36.70 -18.47
C ASN A 882 15.67 37.35 -19.70
N LEU A 883 14.46 36.96 -20.12
CA LEU A 883 13.79 37.63 -21.26
C LEU A 883 13.14 38.94 -20.79
N PRO A 884 13.26 40.02 -21.55
CA PRO A 884 12.58 41.26 -21.21
C PRO A 884 11.06 41.07 -21.28
N LEU A 885 10.37 41.40 -20.20
CA LEU A 885 8.92 41.21 -20.04
C LEU A 885 8.07 42.07 -21.03
N GLU A 886 8.66 43.05 -21.67
CA GLU A 886 7.93 44.04 -22.49
C GLU A 886 8.24 43.96 -24.00
N LYS A 887 9.06 42.99 -24.44
CA LYS A 887 9.38 42.83 -25.88
C LYS A 887 9.04 41.44 -26.37
N ALA A 888 8.36 41.34 -27.50
CA ALA A 888 8.19 40.07 -28.20
C ALA A 888 9.58 39.53 -28.59
N THR A 889 9.92 38.35 -28.08
CA THR A 889 11.20 37.69 -28.33
C THR A 889 10.92 36.30 -28.89
N GLU A 890 11.52 35.97 -30.04
CA GLU A 890 11.44 34.60 -30.54
C GLU A 890 12.35 33.70 -29.72
N ILE A 891 11.81 32.59 -29.21
CA ILE A 891 12.55 31.59 -28.50
C ILE A 891 12.24 30.22 -29.09
N VAL A 892 13.25 29.35 -29.08
CA VAL A 892 13.05 27.96 -29.46
C VAL A 892 13.07 27.11 -28.20
N VAL A 893 11.98 26.41 -27.97
CA VAL A 893 11.80 25.54 -26.78
C VAL A 893 11.55 24.09 -27.19
N TRP A 894 12.03 23.15 -26.38
CA TRP A 894 11.64 21.76 -26.50
C TRP A 894 10.26 21.61 -25.84
N LEU A 895 9.25 21.29 -26.64
CA LEU A 895 7.90 21.04 -26.15
C LEU A 895 7.81 19.60 -25.65
N GLU A 896 7.86 19.43 -24.34
CA GLU A 896 7.72 18.12 -23.70
C GLU A 896 6.25 17.69 -23.58
N LYS A 897 5.40 18.64 -23.23
CA LYS A 897 3.97 18.39 -23.06
C LYS A 897 3.16 19.65 -23.33
N ARG A 898 2.07 19.47 -24.07
CA ARG A 898 1.06 20.52 -24.27
C ARG A 898 -0.13 20.21 -23.35
N LEU A 899 -0.43 21.11 -22.45
CA LEU A 899 -1.60 21.04 -21.57
C LEU A 899 -2.56 22.16 -21.94
N THR A 900 -3.80 21.81 -22.26
CA THR A 900 -4.87 22.77 -22.42
C THR A 900 -5.64 22.88 -21.10
N THR A 901 -5.71 24.07 -20.54
CA THR A 901 -6.52 24.36 -19.37
C THR A 901 -7.40 25.56 -19.65
N PHE A 902 -8.27 25.93 -18.72
CA PHE A 902 -9.14 27.08 -18.84
C PHE A 902 -8.93 28.00 -17.64
N THR A 903 -8.91 29.29 -17.87
CA THR A 903 -8.92 30.31 -16.81
C THR A 903 -10.25 30.27 -16.04
N LYS A 904 -10.32 30.93 -14.88
CA LYS A 904 -11.58 31.10 -14.13
C LYS A 904 -12.70 31.68 -15.00
N ASP A 905 -12.36 32.50 -15.97
CA ASP A 905 -13.28 33.16 -16.92
C ASP A 905 -13.53 32.30 -18.19
N ARG A 906 -13.21 31.02 -18.18
CA ARG A 906 -13.39 30.04 -19.26
C ARG A 906 -12.62 30.33 -20.54
N GLN A 907 -11.60 31.16 -20.50
CA GLN A 907 -10.70 31.35 -21.64
C GLN A 907 -9.75 30.14 -21.73
N ARG A 908 -9.56 29.69 -22.97
CA ARG A 908 -8.63 28.57 -23.24
C ARG A 908 -7.19 29.07 -23.03
N MET A 909 -6.48 28.38 -22.17
CA MET A 909 -5.07 28.61 -21.91
C MET A 909 -4.28 27.36 -22.27
N GLU A 910 -3.20 27.50 -23.00
CA GLU A 910 -2.29 26.43 -23.31
C GLU A 910 -1.01 26.58 -22.49
N CYS A 911 -0.69 25.59 -21.72
CA CYS A 911 0.56 25.53 -20.98
C CYS A 911 1.51 24.56 -21.68
N PHE A 912 2.75 24.97 -21.83
CA PHE A 912 3.82 24.19 -22.44
C PHE A 912 4.87 23.91 -21.38
N THR A 913 5.29 22.65 -21.27
CA THR A 913 6.37 22.20 -20.37
C THR A 913 7.45 21.47 -21.14
#